data_bd529d71a41727e30b9609c28d84a681
#
_entry.id   bd529d71a41727e30b9609c28d84a681
#
_cell.length_a   1.000
_cell.length_b   1.000
_cell.length_c   1.000
_cell.angle_alpha   90.00
_cell.angle_beta   90.00
_cell.angle_gamma   90.00
#
_symmetry.space_group_name_H-M   'P 1'
#
loop_
_entity.id
_entity.type
_entity.pdbx_description
1 polymer ?
#
loop_
_entity_poly.entity_id
_entity_poly.type
_entity_poly.pdbx_seq_one_letter_code
_entity_poly.pdbx_strand_id
1 'polypeptide(L)'
;MKIRVKHIAKSVSILRKSSWVIKALFSFSFFAFIGIHTAFSQQQSDYPSLQEIIVVYKTHFDIGYTKLASEVVHGYQTTTIDKALNVVEKSKDLPPEQQFVWTIPGWPMKKILENWNGQTQERRDKILNAFKTGRFVVHALPFTMQTELMVPEGLVRSLGYASKLARDAGQPIPIAAKMTDVPSHSWILPTLLKNAGVNFLHLGCNAGSSYAVVPTLFWWQGPDGSRLLTMYSTSYGSELFPPGDWKHKTWLVMNMRSDNSGPPSPEEVKKVIDDIHAKLPNVKVTIGRLDDFSNAILKEKLDIPVVKSDMPDSWIHGPMCDPVGVKLSRETLPDLAIAEDLHTLLNIWNVPQKSITTPLADAYENSMLYYEHTWGGALYWVTKYLTPKDHLGYVDNWKYDSSWETDLKNGRFNRLQASWEEHTTYARNANAIATSLAKDQLKTLVDNVNIAGQKTVIFNPLPWPRKGIPALGYKAFAKTTPLPLKGGTPVIQQSKNIIENKYFIVKLDAQKGSIASIINKKTKYELVDGRAAHGFAQILYQQMSVNEVRKYDSAYIRGTKEWAFAELGKPNMPSAAELPYKELHNNNCSIKLLLTDKDAVATLSYQPNGDNLHFPATTKIVLHGDEPYMDIEVTIDKPATPKPEDVWICFPFKINDPQFRVGRNGSVIDPVKDINIGGVNRYMCAADNGVGVFNPSGAGAAVCGLDGPLVSLGIPGDWKFDNTYVPKKPAVYYNLFNNHWSTNYRLWNGGKWTYRFRVWAFEKYDDASLIVPAFEARYPLQVVKSDSKAGKLPVVKKGISLSRKGVIVTAFGENPDGNGTILRVWEQAGKSGNCVVALPVESKYTTAMPVNLRGEKMGDAIKIVNHALSFDLNKYQPKSFVLL
;
A
#
# COMPACT_ATOMS: atom_id res chain seq x y z
N MET A 1 -14.60 -53.40 -27.44
CA MET A 1 -14.16 -54.04 -28.69
C MET A 1 -12.67 -53.90 -28.79
N LYS A 2 -12.01 -55.05 -28.72
CA LYS A 2 -10.57 -55.27 -28.80
C LYS A 2 -9.98 -54.87 -30.13
N ILE A 3 -8.67 -54.48 -30.17
CA ILE A 3 -7.52 -55.17 -30.76
C ILE A 3 -6.38 -54.18 -30.82
N ARG A 4 -5.32 -54.32 -30.01
CA ARG A 4 -4.00 -54.97 -30.11
C ARG A 4 -3.10 -54.37 -31.19
N VAL A 5 -1.95 -53.72 -30.83
CA VAL A 5 -0.63 -54.23 -30.36
C VAL A 5 0.22 -54.91 -31.46
N LYS A 6 1.47 -54.38 -31.69
CA LYS A 6 2.80 -55.00 -31.60
C LYS A 6 3.81 -54.22 -32.48
N HIS A 7 4.83 -53.71 -31.86
CA HIS A 7 6.20 -54.30 -31.74
C HIS A 7 6.87 -54.68 -33.08
N ILE A 8 8.08 -54.14 -33.32
CA ILE A 8 9.33 -54.92 -33.33
C ILE A 8 10.53 -53.96 -33.50
N ALA A 9 11.52 -54.26 -32.70
CA ALA A 9 12.85 -53.68 -32.61
C ALA A 9 13.89 -54.50 -33.39
N LYS A 10 15.17 -54.01 -33.31
CA LYS A 10 16.44 -54.66 -33.62
C LYS A 10 16.91 -54.55 -35.10
N SER A 11 18.17 -54.43 -35.37
CA SER A 11 19.51 -54.26 -34.66
C SER A 11 20.58 -54.21 -35.73
N VAL A 12 21.67 -53.49 -35.44
CA VAL A 12 23.09 -53.90 -35.58
C VAL A 12 23.61 -54.36 -36.93
N SER A 13 24.63 -53.81 -37.55
CA SER A 13 26.07 -53.96 -37.37
C SER A 13 26.87 -53.55 -38.63
N ILE A 14 27.92 -52.75 -38.41
CA ILE A 14 29.34 -53.07 -38.59
C ILE A 14 29.90 -53.21 -40.02
N LEU A 15 30.93 -52.34 -40.27
CA LEU A 15 32.18 -52.55 -41.01
C LEU A 15 32.25 -52.53 -42.53
N ARG A 16 32.92 -51.62 -43.14
CA ARG A 16 34.34 -51.66 -43.54
C ARG A 16 34.73 -50.57 -44.55
N LYS A 17 35.74 -49.78 -44.19
CA LYS A 17 37.01 -49.44 -44.90
C LYS A 17 36.90 -49.12 -46.41
N SER A 18 37.38 -48.04 -46.89
CA SER A 18 38.73 -47.50 -46.87
C SER A 18 38.86 -46.41 -47.96
N SER A 19 39.76 -45.46 -47.64
CA SER A 19 40.55 -44.68 -48.59
C SER A 19 39.86 -43.86 -49.67
N TRP A 20 39.97 -42.53 -49.45
CA TRP A 20 40.53 -41.56 -50.41
C TRP A 20 40.87 -40.29 -49.63
N VAL A 21 42.12 -40.19 -49.21
CA VAL A 21 42.74 -38.99 -48.68
C VAL A 21 43.29 -38.23 -49.90
N ILE A 22 43.31 -36.88 -49.71
CA ILE A 22 43.99 -35.91 -50.56
C ILE A 22 43.19 -35.44 -51.79
N LYS A 23 42.33 -34.45 -51.55
CA LYS A 23 42.11 -33.27 -52.44
C LYS A 23 40.98 -32.38 -51.80
N ALA A 24 41.15 -31.83 -50.64
CA ALA A 24 40.23 -30.84 -50.06
C ALA A 24 40.92 -29.90 -49.00
N LEU A 25 42.13 -29.45 -49.35
CA LEU A 25 42.86 -28.51 -48.42
C LEU A 25 42.96 -27.08 -48.97
N PHE A 26 42.17 -26.74 -49.98
CA PHE A 26 42.17 -25.37 -50.54
C PHE A 26 40.77 -24.75 -50.72
N SER A 27 39.70 -25.39 -50.23
CA SER A 27 38.33 -24.80 -50.25
C SER A 27 37.74 -24.52 -48.86
N PHE A 28 38.42 -24.81 -47.76
CA PHE A 28 37.93 -24.61 -46.42
C PHE A 28 38.32 -23.25 -45.78
N SER A 29 39.35 -22.56 -46.34
CA SER A 29 39.77 -21.26 -45.78
C SER A 29 38.94 -20.07 -46.29
N PHE A 30 38.12 -20.23 -47.34
CA PHE A 30 37.29 -19.15 -47.87
C PHE A 30 35.85 -19.18 -47.34
N PHE A 31 35.35 -20.30 -46.89
CA PHE A 31 34.04 -20.44 -46.30
C PHE A 31 34.03 -20.13 -44.78
N ALA A 32 35.17 -20.34 -44.08
CA ALA A 32 35.26 -19.98 -42.67
C ALA A 32 35.29 -18.45 -42.41
N PHE A 33 35.85 -17.67 -43.40
CA PHE A 33 35.86 -16.21 -43.30
C PHE A 33 34.52 -15.56 -43.66
N ILE A 34 33.71 -16.16 -44.53
CA ILE A 34 32.37 -15.68 -44.88
C ILE A 34 31.37 -16.06 -43.79
N GLY A 35 31.52 -17.25 -43.14
CA GLY A 35 30.67 -17.70 -42.06
C GLY A 35 30.82 -16.88 -40.75
N ILE A 36 32.04 -16.37 -40.50
CA ILE A 36 32.28 -15.49 -39.34
C ILE A 36 31.75 -14.10 -39.60
N HIS A 37 31.86 -13.54 -40.80
CA HIS A 37 31.27 -12.26 -41.14
C HIS A 37 29.75 -12.28 -41.21
N THR A 38 29.14 -13.38 -41.66
CA THR A 38 27.67 -13.51 -41.66
C THR A 38 27.10 -13.75 -40.27
N ALA A 39 27.80 -14.44 -39.35
CA ALA A 39 27.38 -14.57 -37.97
C ALA A 39 27.45 -13.23 -37.21
N PHE A 40 28.47 -12.38 -37.49
CA PHE A 40 28.54 -11.03 -36.91
C PHE A 40 27.54 -10.02 -37.53
N SER A 41 27.13 -10.21 -38.80
CA SER A 41 26.14 -9.33 -39.43
C SER A 41 24.71 -9.73 -39.10
N GLN A 42 24.45 -11.01 -38.76
CA GLN A 42 23.12 -11.48 -38.43
C GLN A 42 22.67 -11.07 -37.03
N GLN A 43 23.60 -10.89 -36.09
CA GLN A 43 23.27 -10.48 -34.74
C GLN A 43 22.83 -9.01 -34.60
N GLN A 44 23.28 -8.12 -35.49
CA GLN A 44 22.81 -6.74 -35.54
C GLN A 44 21.43 -6.61 -36.20
N SER A 45 20.95 -7.62 -36.90
CA SER A 45 19.61 -7.67 -37.48
C SER A 45 18.51 -7.89 -36.45
N ASP A 46 18.82 -8.44 -35.27
CA ASP A 46 17.83 -8.73 -34.24
C ASP A 46 17.27 -7.44 -33.58
N TYR A 47 18.05 -6.34 -33.56
CA TYR A 47 17.69 -5.05 -32.98
C TYR A 47 18.03 -3.89 -33.91
N PRO A 48 17.40 -3.76 -35.09
CA PRO A 48 17.82 -2.80 -36.13
C PRO A 48 17.71 -1.32 -35.72
N SER A 49 16.85 -1.03 -34.75
CA SER A 49 16.63 0.33 -34.24
C SER A 49 17.54 0.71 -33.08
N LEU A 50 18.15 -0.25 -32.39
CA LEU A 50 18.88 -0.03 -31.14
C LEU A 50 20.20 0.69 -31.37
N GLN A 51 20.38 1.84 -30.72
CA GLN A 51 21.56 2.70 -30.82
C GLN A 51 22.35 2.79 -29.53
N GLU A 52 21.64 2.73 -28.38
CA GLU A 52 22.24 2.89 -27.06
C GLU A 52 21.62 1.94 -26.03
N ILE A 53 22.47 1.41 -25.17
CA ILE A 53 22.07 0.70 -23.93
C ILE A 53 22.54 1.53 -22.75
N ILE A 54 21.61 1.92 -21.90
CA ILE A 54 21.89 2.59 -20.64
C ILE A 54 21.83 1.57 -19.51
N VAL A 55 22.98 1.36 -18.84
CA VAL A 55 23.11 0.44 -17.71
C VAL A 55 22.97 1.20 -16.41
N VAL A 56 22.01 0.82 -15.60
CA VAL A 56 21.76 1.41 -14.27
C VAL A 56 22.02 0.37 -13.19
N TYR A 57 22.96 0.66 -12.30
CA TYR A 57 23.31 -0.23 -11.18
C TYR A 57 22.53 0.17 -9.92
N LYS A 58 21.86 -0.80 -9.32
CA LYS A 58 21.10 -0.63 -8.07
C LYS A 58 21.12 -1.92 -7.25
N THR A 59 21.10 -1.79 -5.93
CA THR A 59 20.84 -2.91 -5.00
C THR A 59 19.37 -2.89 -4.60
N HIS A 60 18.75 -4.07 -4.48
CA HIS A 60 17.44 -4.18 -3.83
C HIS A 60 17.59 -3.91 -2.35
N PHE A 61 16.75 -3.03 -1.82
CA PHE A 61 16.75 -2.62 -0.42
C PHE A 61 15.55 -3.23 0.29
N ASP A 62 15.83 -3.97 1.35
CA ASP A 62 14.87 -4.52 2.31
C ASP A 62 15.20 -4.02 3.70
N ILE A 63 14.24 -3.47 4.41
CA ILE A 63 14.54 -2.96 5.75
C ILE A 63 14.60 -4.07 6.82
N GLY A 64 14.29 -5.31 6.52
CA GLY A 64 14.22 -6.33 7.56
C GLY A 64 14.29 -7.79 7.10
N TYR A 65 14.30 -8.10 5.80
CA TYR A 65 14.23 -9.46 5.29
C TYR A 65 15.50 -10.28 5.53
N THR A 66 16.65 -9.72 5.18
CA THR A 66 17.95 -10.42 5.25
C THR A 66 18.55 -10.41 6.66
N LYS A 67 18.25 -9.38 7.44
CA LYS A 67 18.71 -9.15 8.81
C LYS A 67 17.65 -8.35 9.57
N LEU A 68 17.85 -8.09 10.86
CA LEU A 68 17.06 -7.12 11.60
C LEU A 68 17.14 -5.75 10.93
N ALA A 69 16.07 -4.94 11.01
CA ALA A 69 16.02 -3.62 10.38
C ALA A 69 17.20 -2.72 10.81
N SER A 70 17.51 -2.71 12.10
CA SER A 70 18.65 -1.98 12.67
C SER A 70 19.99 -2.46 12.09
N GLU A 71 20.17 -3.75 11.89
CA GLU A 71 21.40 -4.33 11.29
C GLU A 71 21.51 -4.00 9.79
N VAL A 72 20.40 -3.96 9.06
CA VAL A 72 20.39 -3.54 7.65
C VAL A 72 20.82 -2.09 7.52
N VAL A 73 20.22 -1.19 8.30
CA VAL A 73 20.58 0.23 8.31
C VAL A 73 22.07 0.39 8.61
N HIS A 74 22.58 -0.28 9.66
CA HIS A 74 24.00 -0.23 10.01
C HIS A 74 24.90 -0.76 8.88
N GLY A 75 24.47 -1.82 8.17
CA GLY A 75 25.18 -2.35 7.00
C GLY A 75 25.32 -1.33 5.87
N TYR A 76 24.24 -0.56 5.59
CA TYR A 76 24.27 0.53 4.61
C TYR A 76 25.15 1.69 5.06
N GLN A 77 25.12 2.07 6.33
CA GLN A 77 25.95 3.12 6.92
C GLN A 77 27.46 2.80 6.88
N THR A 78 27.81 1.54 6.85
CA THR A 78 29.20 1.06 6.92
C THR A 78 29.64 0.36 5.63
N THR A 79 29.48 -0.95 5.58
CA THR A 79 30.06 -1.81 4.55
C THR A 79 29.57 -1.47 3.13
N THR A 80 28.28 -1.17 2.97
CA THR A 80 27.68 -0.94 1.66
C THR A 80 28.15 0.37 1.04
N ILE A 81 28.18 1.45 1.81
CA ILE A 81 28.62 2.76 1.31
C ILE A 81 30.13 2.77 1.02
N ASP A 82 30.94 2.09 1.85
CA ASP A 82 32.39 2.01 1.63
C ASP A 82 32.72 1.20 0.36
N LYS A 83 31.97 0.12 0.09
CA LYS A 83 32.05 -0.60 -1.19
C LYS A 83 31.70 0.29 -2.38
N ALA A 84 30.62 1.06 -2.28
CA ALA A 84 30.18 1.95 -3.37
C ALA A 84 31.25 3.03 -3.67
N LEU A 85 31.80 3.67 -2.65
CA LEU A 85 32.88 4.64 -2.79
C LEU A 85 34.13 4.02 -3.44
N ASN A 86 34.48 2.79 -3.08
CA ASN A 86 35.59 2.06 -3.70
C ASN A 86 35.37 1.80 -5.20
N VAL A 87 34.15 1.42 -5.62
CA VAL A 87 33.85 1.21 -7.05
C VAL A 87 33.91 2.51 -7.82
N VAL A 88 33.40 3.61 -7.26
CA VAL A 88 33.52 4.95 -7.85
C VAL A 88 34.98 5.33 -8.04
N GLU A 89 35.83 5.17 -7.00
CA GLU A 89 37.25 5.51 -7.07
C GLU A 89 37.99 4.68 -8.13
N LYS A 90 37.72 3.38 -8.22
CA LYS A 90 38.36 2.48 -9.20
C LYS A 90 37.91 2.74 -10.64
N SER A 91 36.80 3.39 -10.84
CA SER A 91 36.28 3.73 -12.19
C SER A 91 36.62 5.14 -12.64
N LYS A 92 37.23 5.99 -11.81
CA LYS A 92 37.43 7.41 -12.11
C LYS A 92 38.24 7.73 -13.35
N ASP A 93 39.18 6.85 -13.69
CA ASP A 93 40.08 7.01 -14.85
C ASP A 93 39.51 6.39 -16.17
N LEU A 94 38.31 5.78 -16.09
CA LEU A 94 37.59 5.29 -17.27
C LEU A 94 36.93 6.43 -18.03
N PRO A 95 36.59 6.22 -19.33
CA PRO A 95 35.77 7.17 -20.08
C PRO A 95 34.50 7.56 -19.30
N PRO A 96 34.03 8.80 -19.36
CA PRO A 96 32.90 9.29 -18.55
C PRO A 96 31.65 8.42 -18.60
N GLU A 97 31.36 7.84 -19.77
CA GLU A 97 30.21 6.94 -20.01
C GLU A 97 30.37 5.55 -19.40
N GLN A 98 31.60 5.17 -18.97
CA GLN A 98 31.92 3.91 -18.31
C GLN A 98 32.22 4.07 -16.82
N GLN A 99 32.28 5.30 -16.30
CA GLN A 99 32.47 5.56 -14.88
C GLN A 99 31.25 5.13 -14.10
N PHE A 100 31.47 4.42 -12.99
CA PHE A 100 30.41 3.84 -12.18
C PHE A 100 29.45 4.90 -11.62
N VAL A 101 28.16 4.65 -11.78
CA VAL A 101 27.07 5.42 -11.16
C VAL A 101 26.23 4.45 -10.33
N TRP A 102 26.06 4.77 -9.06
CA TRP A 102 25.24 3.97 -8.15
C TRP A 102 23.92 4.64 -7.86
N THR A 103 22.83 3.98 -8.22
CA THR A 103 21.47 4.41 -7.90
C THR A 103 21.04 3.82 -6.57
N ILE A 104 20.66 4.66 -5.62
CA ILE A 104 20.20 4.25 -4.28
C ILE A 104 18.83 4.89 -3.98
N PRO A 105 17.95 4.24 -3.21
CA PRO A 105 16.72 4.88 -2.73
C PRO A 105 17.03 6.05 -1.78
N GLY A 106 16.13 7.05 -1.75
CA GLY A 106 16.38 8.29 -1.00
C GLY A 106 16.48 8.10 0.52
N TRP A 107 15.65 7.22 1.10
CA TRP A 107 15.67 7.03 2.55
C TRP A 107 16.94 6.34 3.08
N PRO A 108 17.44 5.21 2.51
CA PRO A 108 18.71 4.64 2.93
C PRO A 108 19.86 5.64 2.84
N MET A 109 19.89 6.48 1.80
CA MET A 109 20.93 7.49 1.68
C MET A 109 20.83 8.58 2.77
N LYS A 110 19.60 8.99 3.13
CA LYS A 110 19.38 9.87 4.29
C LYS A 110 20.02 9.26 5.54
N LYS A 111 19.77 7.97 5.81
CA LYS A 111 20.30 7.26 6.99
C LYS A 111 21.82 7.16 6.97
N ILE A 112 22.43 7.02 5.80
CA ILE A 112 23.90 7.04 5.63
C ILE A 112 24.47 8.42 5.98
N LEU A 113 23.81 9.51 5.58
CA LEU A 113 24.28 10.88 5.78
C LEU A 113 23.96 11.46 7.16
N GLU A 114 23.04 10.88 7.93
CA GLU A 114 22.72 11.30 9.29
C GLU A 114 23.92 11.16 10.24
N ASN A 115 23.81 11.76 11.42
CA ASN A 115 24.74 11.53 12.51
C ASN A 115 24.44 10.17 13.17
N TRP A 116 25.40 9.26 13.10
CA TRP A 116 25.33 7.96 13.74
C TRP A 116 26.71 7.61 14.31
N ASN A 117 26.76 6.71 15.28
CA ASN A 117 28.02 6.31 15.91
C ASN A 117 28.95 5.62 14.91
N GLY A 118 30.10 6.23 14.64
CA GLY A 118 31.07 5.80 13.62
C GLY A 118 31.01 6.56 12.30
N GLN A 119 30.08 7.55 12.14
CA GLN A 119 30.13 8.49 11.02
C GLN A 119 31.31 9.44 11.17
N THR A 120 32.05 9.64 10.08
CA THR A 120 33.16 10.61 10.05
C THR A 120 32.85 11.74 9.05
N GLN A 121 33.40 12.94 9.32
CA GLN A 121 33.24 14.05 8.37
C GLN A 121 33.87 13.70 7.01
N GLU A 122 35.04 13.07 7.00
CA GLU A 122 35.71 12.63 5.77
C GLU A 122 34.83 11.68 4.92
N ARG A 123 34.19 10.67 5.55
CA ARG A 123 33.25 9.78 4.83
C ARG A 123 32.07 10.55 4.28
N ARG A 124 31.49 11.45 5.07
CA ARG A 124 30.36 12.29 4.65
C ARG A 124 30.72 13.16 3.47
N ASP A 125 31.91 13.80 3.49
CA ASP A 125 32.40 14.65 2.41
C ASP A 125 32.63 13.87 1.12
N LYS A 126 33.18 12.64 1.21
CA LYS A 126 33.30 11.73 0.05
C LYS A 126 31.95 11.38 -0.56
N ILE A 127 30.96 11.08 0.28
CA ILE A 127 29.58 10.75 -0.17
C ILE A 127 28.95 11.98 -0.83
N LEU A 128 29.02 13.16 -0.21
CA LEU A 128 28.49 14.40 -0.76
C LEU A 128 29.17 14.77 -2.07
N ASN A 129 30.49 14.54 -2.19
CA ASN A 129 31.21 14.75 -3.44
C ASN A 129 30.72 13.77 -4.53
N ALA A 130 30.52 12.51 -4.20
CA ALA A 130 29.97 11.52 -5.13
C ALA A 130 28.56 11.92 -5.63
N PHE A 131 27.73 12.52 -4.78
CA PHE A 131 26.46 13.12 -5.18
C PHE A 131 26.65 14.31 -6.12
N LYS A 132 27.50 15.29 -5.73
CA LYS A 132 27.75 16.49 -6.54
C LYS A 132 28.29 16.16 -7.92
N THR A 133 29.09 15.10 -8.04
CA THR A 133 29.67 14.64 -9.32
C THR A 133 28.75 13.68 -10.08
N GLY A 134 27.56 13.38 -9.57
CA GLY A 134 26.59 12.45 -10.19
C GLY A 134 27.01 10.98 -10.18
N ARG A 135 27.99 10.59 -9.33
CA ARG A 135 28.40 9.18 -9.15
C ARG A 135 27.46 8.45 -8.20
N PHE A 136 26.87 9.13 -7.20
CA PHE A 136 25.73 8.65 -6.46
C PHE A 136 24.51 9.43 -6.87
N VAL A 137 23.41 8.71 -7.12
CA VAL A 137 22.14 9.30 -7.54
C VAL A 137 20.99 8.61 -6.82
N VAL A 138 19.88 9.34 -6.67
CA VAL A 138 18.66 8.80 -6.10
C VAL A 138 17.56 8.75 -7.15
N HIS A 139 16.63 7.83 -7.04
CA HIS A 139 15.37 7.87 -7.78
C HIS A 139 14.26 8.44 -6.89
N ALA A 140 13.12 8.84 -7.48
CA ALA A 140 12.09 9.64 -6.81
C ALA A 140 11.47 8.98 -5.57
N LEU A 141 11.37 7.65 -5.53
CA LEU A 141 10.75 6.92 -4.41
C LEU A 141 11.78 6.58 -3.32
N PRO A 142 11.36 6.50 -2.05
CA PRO A 142 12.25 6.24 -0.90
C PRO A 142 12.77 4.79 -0.86
N PHE A 143 11.97 3.82 -1.27
CA PHE A 143 12.19 2.37 -1.36
C PHE A 143 10.96 1.69 -1.99
N THR A 144 10.88 0.36 -1.99
CA THR A 144 9.67 -0.39 -2.36
C THR A 144 8.65 -0.37 -1.22
N MET A 145 7.37 -0.15 -1.55
CA MET A 145 6.29 0.05 -0.57
C MET A 145 5.05 -0.75 -0.92
N GLN A 146 4.28 -1.11 0.09
CA GLN A 146 2.91 -1.61 -0.03
C GLN A 146 1.95 -0.45 -0.36
N THR A 147 1.98 0.00 -1.61
CA THR A 147 1.29 1.22 -2.04
C THR A 147 -0.22 1.18 -1.87
N GLU A 148 -0.82 0.00 -1.77
CA GLU A 148 -2.25 -0.17 -1.53
C GLU A 148 -2.69 0.26 -0.13
N LEU A 149 -1.80 0.19 0.85
CA LEU A 149 -2.08 0.51 2.25
C LEU A 149 -1.81 1.97 2.60
N MET A 150 -0.97 2.63 1.82
CA MET A 150 -0.58 4.01 2.11
C MET A 150 -1.69 4.99 1.77
N VAL A 151 -1.85 5.99 2.62
CA VAL A 151 -2.73 7.11 2.29
C VAL A 151 -2.05 8.11 1.38
N PRO A 152 -2.83 8.91 0.63
CA PRO A 152 -2.30 9.85 -0.36
C PRO A 152 -1.21 10.77 0.17
N GLU A 153 -1.38 11.43 1.32
CA GLU A 153 -0.38 12.35 1.86
C GLU A 153 0.90 11.64 2.29
N GLY A 154 0.83 10.44 2.85
CA GLY A 154 2.01 9.64 3.17
C GLY A 154 2.85 9.33 1.93
N LEU A 155 2.19 8.99 0.80
CA LEU A 155 2.85 8.79 -0.49
C LEU A 155 3.52 10.07 -1.00
N VAL A 156 2.86 11.22 -0.88
CA VAL A 156 3.45 12.51 -1.27
C VAL A 156 4.69 12.82 -0.42
N ARG A 157 4.59 12.71 0.91
CA ARG A 157 5.71 12.99 1.83
C ARG A 157 6.89 12.07 1.58
N SER A 158 6.66 10.83 1.13
CA SER A 158 7.73 9.88 0.81
C SER A 158 8.66 10.35 -0.32
N LEU A 159 8.17 11.18 -1.24
CA LEU A 159 8.98 11.75 -2.34
C LEU A 159 9.96 12.82 -1.85
N GLY A 160 9.76 13.36 -0.66
CA GLY A 160 10.58 14.41 -0.06
C GLY A 160 12.03 13.98 0.17
N TYR A 161 12.28 12.70 0.48
CA TYR A 161 13.64 12.21 0.76
C TYR A 161 14.57 12.38 -0.44
N ALA A 162 14.17 11.89 -1.60
CA ALA A 162 14.97 12.02 -2.82
C ALA A 162 15.06 13.48 -3.29
N SER A 163 13.95 14.21 -3.21
CA SER A 163 13.91 15.61 -3.64
C SER A 163 14.81 16.52 -2.79
N LYS A 164 14.80 16.31 -1.46
CA LYS A 164 15.67 17.07 -0.54
C LYS A 164 17.15 16.76 -0.78
N LEU A 165 17.50 15.47 -0.90
CA LEU A 165 18.88 15.07 -1.17
C LEU A 165 19.42 15.68 -2.47
N ALA A 166 18.61 15.68 -3.53
CA ALA A 166 18.97 16.29 -4.80
C ALA A 166 19.18 17.80 -4.66
N ARG A 167 18.24 18.52 -4.01
CA ARG A 167 18.36 19.97 -3.76
C ARG A 167 19.60 20.31 -2.93
N ASP A 168 19.83 19.59 -1.83
CA ASP A 168 20.97 19.80 -0.93
C ASP A 168 22.32 19.58 -1.65
N ALA A 169 22.36 18.67 -2.63
CA ALA A 169 23.53 18.40 -3.45
C ALA A 169 23.67 19.32 -4.69
N GLY A 170 22.71 20.20 -4.94
CA GLY A 170 22.68 21.02 -6.16
C GLY A 170 22.43 20.20 -7.44
N GLN A 171 21.80 19.03 -7.32
CA GLN A 171 21.46 18.17 -8.44
C GLN A 171 20.00 18.36 -8.87
N PRO A 172 19.66 18.07 -10.12
CA PRO A 172 18.27 18.04 -10.57
C PRO A 172 17.45 17.05 -9.72
N ILE A 173 16.23 17.44 -9.41
CA ILE A 173 15.28 16.54 -8.74
C ILE A 173 14.98 15.34 -9.66
N PRO A 174 15.07 14.07 -9.19
CA PRO A 174 14.95 12.91 -10.07
C PRO A 174 13.56 12.85 -10.74
N ILE A 175 13.56 12.61 -12.05
CA ILE A 175 12.35 12.48 -12.88
C ILE A 175 11.96 11.02 -13.15
N ALA A 176 12.69 10.07 -12.59
CA ALA A 176 12.43 8.66 -12.71
C ALA A 176 12.30 7.99 -11.34
N ALA A 177 11.51 6.92 -11.30
CA ALA A 177 11.22 6.15 -10.11
C ALA A 177 11.43 4.65 -10.34
N LYS A 178 11.68 3.91 -9.26
CA LYS A 178 11.88 2.45 -9.30
C LYS A 178 11.22 1.80 -8.07
N MET A 179 10.48 0.72 -8.31
CA MET A 179 10.10 -0.26 -7.29
C MET A 179 10.45 -1.67 -7.73
N THR A 180 10.66 -2.56 -6.77
CA THR A 180 11.10 -3.94 -7.02
C THR A 180 10.44 -4.84 -5.99
N ASP A 181 10.40 -6.13 -6.26
CA ASP A 181 9.88 -7.20 -5.42
C ASP A 181 8.36 -7.31 -5.45
N VAL A 182 7.61 -6.38 -4.89
CA VAL A 182 6.15 -6.35 -5.00
C VAL A 182 5.76 -6.32 -6.48
N PRO A 183 5.02 -7.33 -6.99
CA PRO A 183 4.76 -7.46 -8.42
C PRO A 183 3.79 -6.43 -8.98
N SER A 184 2.95 -5.88 -8.14
CA SER A 184 1.88 -4.99 -8.57
C SER A 184 1.64 -3.87 -7.54
N HIS A 185 0.97 -2.82 -7.98
CA HIS A 185 0.82 -1.60 -7.19
C HIS A 185 -0.52 -0.92 -7.42
N SER A 186 -0.94 -0.12 -6.45
CA SER A 186 -2.17 0.67 -6.51
C SER A 186 -2.20 1.66 -7.66
N TRP A 187 -3.35 1.81 -8.28
CA TRP A 187 -3.62 2.70 -9.40
C TRP A 187 -3.39 4.20 -9.11
N ILE A 188 -3.17 4.57 -7.85
CA ILE A 188 -2.78 5.94 -7.47
C ILE A 188 -1.39 6.32 -7.99
N LEU A 189 -0.47 5.34 -8.22
CA LEU A 189 0.92 5.63 -8.58
C LEU A 189 1.10 6.52 -9.81
N PRO A 190 0.46 6.25 -10.97
CA PRO A 190 0.60 7.14 -12.12
C PRO A 190 0.06 8.55 -11.82
N THR A 191 -1.02 8.69 -11.07
CA THR A 191 -1.52 9.99 -10.59
C THR A 191 -0.49 10.69 -9.72
N LEU A 192 -0.01 10.02 -8.66
CA LEU A 192 0.95 10.55 -7.72
C LEU A 192 2.24 11.01 -8.41
N LEU A 193 2.88 10.09 -9.13
CA LEU A 193 4.20 10.32 -9.72
C LEU A 193 4.14 11.39 -10.81
N LYS A 194 3.12 11.37 -11.65
CA LYS A 194 2.99 12.38 -12.70
C LYS A 194 2.72 13.78 -12.15
N ASN A 195 1.84 13.90 -11.14
CA ASN A 195 1.59 15.17 -10.45
C ASN A 195 2.78 15.60 -9.57
N ALA A 196 3.76 14.73 -9.34
CA ALA A 196 5.04 15.05 -8.70
C ALA A 196 6.17 15.38 -9.69
N GLY A 197 5.90 15.51 -11.00
CA GLY A 197 6.92 15.78 -12.00
C GLY A 197 7.81 14.59 -12.37
N VAL A 198 7.41 13.35 -11.98
CA VAL A 198 8.08 12.12 -12.41
C VAL A 198 7.54 11.71 -13.79
N ASN A 199 8.43 11.35 -14.70
CA ASN A 199 8.09 11.02 -16.08
C ASN A 199 8.22 9.54 -16.41
N PHE A 200 8.98 8.79 -15.62
CA PHE A 200 9.25 7.37 -15.86
C PHE A 200 9.20 6.56 -14.57
N LEU A 201 8.62 5.36 -14.67
CA LEU A 201 8.60 4.38 -13.59
C LEU A 201 9.10 3.03 -14.12
N HIS A 202 10.10 2.45 -13.46
CA HIS A 202 10.47 1.05 -13.67
C HIS A 202 9.90 0.20 -12.55
N LEU A 203 9.13 -0.82 -12.90
CA LEU A 203 8.63 -1.85 -11.99
C LEU A 203 9.36 -3.16 -12.26
N GLY A 204 9.85 -3.81 -11.21
CA GLY A 204 10.36 -5.17 -11.24
C GLY A 204 9.60 -6.01 -10.23
N CYS A 205 9.63 -7.31 -10.34
CA CYS A 205 8.88 -8.17 -9.44
C CYS A 205 9.71 -9.34 -8.88
N ASN A 206 9.21 -9.90 -7.79
CA ASN A 206 9.71 -11.14 -7.22
C ASN A 206 9.65 -12.28 -8.23
N ALA A 207 10.73 -13.04 -8.35
CA ALA A 207 10.82 -14.09 -9.35
C ALA A 207 9.92 -15.31 -9.10
N GLY A 208 9.44 -15.48 -7.85
CA GLY A 208 8.49 -16.54 -7.47
C GLY A 208 7.02 -16.12 -7.56
N SER A 209 6.74 -14.83 -7.56
CA SER A 209 5.37 -14.30 -7.55
C SER A 209 4.75 -14.25 -8.94
N SER A 210 3.44 -14.39 -9.03
CA SER A 210 2.69 -14.00 -10.22
C SER A 210 2.86 -12.49 -10.48
N TYR A 211 2.73 -12.04 -11.70
CA TYR A 211 2.97 -10.65 -12.10
C TYR A 211 1.90 -10.15 -13.07
N ALA A 212 1.65 -8.84 -13.05
CA ALA A 212 0.66 -8.24 -13.93
C ALA A 212 0.98 -8.49 -15.41
N VAL A 213 0.01 -8.97 -16.18
CA VAL A 213 0.16 -9.16 -17.62
C VAL A 213 -0.05 -7.79 -18.29
N VAL A 214 1.07 -7.13 -18.54
CA VAL A 214 1.14 -5.81 -19.19
C VAL A 214 2.29 -5.80 -20.21
N PRO A 215 2.30 -4.87 -21.19
CA PRO A 215 3.44 -4.70 -22.10
C PRO A 215 4.73 -4.33 -21.35
N THR A 216 5.89 -4.65 -21.93
CA THR A 216 7.20 -4.27 -21.35
C THR A 216 7.33 -2.76 -21.17
N LEU A 217 6.82 -1.97 -22.13
CA LEU A 217 6.78 -0.50 -22.05
C LEU A 217 5.37 -0.02 -22.42
N PHE A 218 4.79 0.83 -21.57
CA PHE A 218 3.43 1.34 -21.76
C PHE A 218 3.20 2.68 -21.05
N TRP A 219 2.15 3.38 -21.45
CA TRP A 219 1.61 4.50 -20.70
C TRP A 219 0.66 3.97 -19.62
N TRP A 220 1.03 4.07 -18.35
CA TRP A 220 0.10 3.78 -17.26
C TRP A 220 -0.72 5.03 -16.97
N GLN A 221 -2.03 4.98 -17.29
CA GLN A 221 -2.92 6.11 -17.08
C GLN A 221 -3.64 5.97 -15.75
N GLY A 222 -3.44 6.94 -14.86
CA GLY A 222 -4.09 7.04 -13.56
C GLY A 222 -5.57 7.43 -13.64
N PRO A 223 -6.31 7.31 -12.51
CA PRO A 223 -7.73 7.66 -12.45
C PRO A 223 -8.03 9.14 -12.73
N ASP A 224 -7.08 10.04 -12.50
CA ASP A 224 -7.16 11.47 -12.84
C ASP A 224 -6.90 11.77 -14.33
N GLY A 225 -6.51 10.77 -15.12
CA GLY A 225 -6.12 10.90 -16.52
C GLY A 225 -4.63 11.15 -16.76
N SER A 226 -3.83 11.35 -15.73
CA SER A 226 -2.37 11.48 -15.84
C SER A 226 -1.75 10.24 -16.47
N ARG A 227 -0.75 10.40 -17.35
CA ARG A 227 -0.03 9.29 -18.00
C ARG A 227 1.43 9.29 -17.57
N LEU A 228 1.88 8.14 -17.08
CA LEU A 228 3.25 7.88 -16.66
C LEU A 228 3.86 6.82 -17.58
N LEU A 229 5.00 7.12 -18.19
CA LEU A 229 5.75 6.10 -18.91
C LEU A 229 6.23 5.03 -17.93
N THR A 230 5.86 3.79 -18.18
CA THR A 230 6.16 2.69 -17.28
C THR A 230 6.80 1.54 -18.03
N MET A 231 7.94 1.05 -17.53
CA MET A 231 8.57 -0.19 -17.97
C MET A 231 8.36 -1.25 -16.90
N TYR A 232 7.91 -2.43 -17.29
CA TYR A 232 7.64 -3.53 -16.40
C TYR A 232 8.53 -4.73 -16.72
N SER A 233 9.26 -5.19 -15.72
CA SER A 233 10.13 -6.37 -15.81
C SER A 233 9.59 -7.51 -14.95
N THR A 234 9.67 -8.73 -15.45
CA THR A 234 9.20 -9.94 -14.74
C THR A 234 10.22 -10.49 -13.74
N SER A 235 11.28 -9.73 -13.47
CA SER A 235 12.30 -9.96 -12.44
C SER A 235 12.65 -8.62 -11.77
N TYR A 236 13.59 -8.60 -10.86
CA TYR A 236 14.01 -7.39 -10.13
C TYR A 236 14.50 -6.27 -11.06
N GLY A 237 15.24 -6.63 -12.10
CA GLY A 237 15.75 -5.71 -13.12
C GLY A 237 15.27 -6.05 -14.51
N SER A 238 16.01 -5.61 -15.53
CA SER A 238 15.78 -5.99 -16.90
C SER A 238 16.94 -6.84 -17.45
N GLU A 239 16.65 -7.57 -18.50
CA GLU A 239 17.65 -8.37 -19.19
C GLU A 239 18.72 -7.47 -19.85
N LEU A 240 19.92 -8.03 -20.13
CA LEU A 240 20.99 -7.31 -20.84
C LEU A 240 20.59 -6.87 -22.26
N PHE A 241 19.69 -7.59 -22.87
CA PHE A 241 19.22 -7.33 -24.23
C PHE A 241 17.72 -7.13 -24.23
N PRO A 242 17.21 -6.25 -25.10
CA PRO A 242 15.76 -6.04 -25.22
C PRO A 242 15.07 -7.30 -25.77
N PRO A 243 13.73 -7.42 -25.59
CA PRO A 243 12.96 -8.43 -26.29
C PRO A 243 13.02 -8.24 -27.81
N GLY A 244 12.84 -9.30 -28.58
CA GLY A 244 13.02 -9.28 -30.03
C GLY A 244 12.06 -8.34 -30.79
N ASP A 245 10.97 -7.93 -30.18
CA ASP A 245 10.00 -6.96 -30.69
C ASP A 245 10.31 -5.49 -30.30
N TRP A 246 11.44 -5.23 -29.68
CA TRP A 246 11.85 -3.89 -29.26
C TRP A 246 12.16 -2.99 -30.45
N LYS A 247 11.41 -1.88 -30.56
CA LYS A 247 11.49 -0.98 -31.73
C LYS A 247 12.17 0.36 -31.45
N HIS A 248 12.52 0.61 -30.18
CA HIS A 248 13.09 1.88 -29.75
C HIS A 248 14.62 1.90 -29.86
N LYS A 249 15.18 3.11 -29.91
CA LYS A 249 16.63 3.34 -30.08
C LYS A 249 17.42 3.08 -28.81
N THR A 250 16.77 3.18 -27.64
CA THR A 250 17.42 3.05 -26.34
C THR A 250 16.84 1.89 -25.56
N TRP A 251 17.71 1.06 -24.99
CA TRP A 251 17.32 0.02 -24.03
C TRP A 251 17.82 0.33 -22.64
N LEU A 252 17.04 0.02 -21.60
CA LEU A 252 17.43 0.11 -20.19
C LEU A 252 17.89 -1.26 -19.69
N VAL A 253 19.15 -1.38 -19.32
CA VAL A 253 19.65 -2.49 -18.51
C VAL A 253 19.57 -2.06 -17.04
N MET A 254 18.51 -2.47 -16.38
CA MET A 254 18.38 -2.28 -14.93
C MET A 254 19.12 -3.42 -14.24
N ASN A 255 20.43 -3.23 -13.98
CA ASN A 255 21.26 -4.22 -13.30
C ASN A 255 20.98 -4.17 -11.80
N MET A 256 20.07 -5.03 -11.36
CA MET A 256 19.68 -5.14 -9.97
C MET A 256 20.51 -6.19 -9.24
N ARG A 257 21.14 -5.78 -8.14
CA ARG A 257 21.72 -6.69 -7.17
C ARG A 257 20.63 -7.24 -6.24
N SER A 258 20.82 -8.44 -5.75
CA SER A 258 19.90 -9.09 -4.80
C SER A 258 19.85 -8.35 -3.44
N ASP A 259 18.96 -8.83 -2.62
CA ASP A 259 18.56 -8.28 -1.32
C ASP A 259 19.73 -7.82 -0.46
N ASN A 260 19.86 -6.51 -0.28
CA ASN A 260 20.89 -5.86 0.55
C ASN A 260 22.35 -6.27 0.24
N SER A 261 22.63 -6.86 -0.93
CA SER A 261 23.99 -7.37 -1.28
C SER A 261 25.03 -6.29 -1.55
N GLY A 262 24.61 -5.04 -1.64
CA GLY A 262 25.48 -3.90 -1.94
C GLY A 262 25.79 -3.73 -3.43
N PRO A 263 26.64 -2.76 -3.81
CA PRO A 263 27.00 -2.51 -5.20
C PRO A 263 27.82 -3.67 -5.81
N PRO A 264 27.88 -3.79 -7.14
CA PRO A 264 28.76 -4.75 -7.82
C PRO A 264 30.23 -4.43 -7.58
N SER A 265 31.12 -5.41 -7.84
CA SER A 265 32.55 -5.15 -7.91
C SER A 265 32.92 -4.43 -9.22
N PRO A 266 34.09 -3.79 -9.33
CA PRO A 266 34.58 -3.21 -10.58
C PRO A 266 34.65 -4.21 -11.73
N GLU A 267 35.01 -5.47 -11.42
CA GLU A 267 35.10 -6.55 -12.40
C GLU A 267 33.73 -6.96 -12.92
N GLU A 268 32.71 -7.00 -12.04
CA GLU A 268 31.32 -7.25 -12.44
C GLU A 268 30.78 -6.11 -13.32
N VAL A 269 31.12 -4.85 -13.03
CA VAL A 269 30.75 -3.71 -13.86
C VAL A 269 31.37 -3.82 -15.25
N LYS A 270 32.68 -4.11 -15.33
CA LYS A 270 33.38 -4.32 -16.61
C LYS A 270 32.76 -5.46 -17.40
N LYS A 271 32.48 -6.59 -16.74
CA LYS A 271 31.90 -7.78 -17.38
C LYS A 271 30.56 -7.47 -18.07
N VAL A 272 29.69 -6.68 -17.47
CA VAL A 272 28.41 -6.30 -18.09
C VAL A 272 28.63 -5.54 -19.41
N ILE A 273 29.60 -4.63 -19.46
CA ILE A 273 29.94 -3.87 -20.66
C ILE A 273 30.52 -4.81 -21.73
N ASP A 274 31.47 -5.67 -21.34
CA ASP A 274 32.08 -6.64 -22.22
C ASP A 274 31.06 -7.62 -22.82
N ASP A 275 30.15 -8.15 -22.03
CA ASP A 275 29.07 -9.06 -22.46
C ASP A 275 28.13 -8.38 -23.47
N ILE A 276 27.82 -7.10 -23.29
CA ILE A 276 27.00 -6.33 -24.24
C ILE A 276 27.75 -6.13 -25.55
N HIS A 277 29.00 -5.66 -25.49
CA HIS A 277 29.80 -5.42 -26.71
C HIS A 277 30.13 -6.70 -27.48
N ALA A 278 30.28 -7.84 -26.78
CA ALA A 278 30.51 -9.13 -27.43
C ALA A 278 29.35 -9.52 -28.34
N LYS A 279 28.12 -9.13 -28.02
CA LYS A 279 26.93 -9.42 -28.81
C LYS A 279 26.50 -8.25 -29.71
N LEU A 280 26.71 -7.01 -29.26
CA LEU A 280 26.29 -5.79 -29.95
C LEU A 280 27.46 -4.79 -30.04
N PRO A 281 28.49 -5.07 -30.84
CA PRO A 281 29.75 -4.29 -30.87
C PRO A 281 29.57 -2.83 -31.27
N ASN A 282 28.52 -2.50 -32.03
CA ASN A 282 28.29 -1.16 -32.58
C ASN A 282 27.25 -0.35 -31.74
N VAL A 283 26.70 -0.91 -30.69
CA VAL A 283 25.75 -0.24 -29.81
C VAL A 283 26.50 0.51 -28.70
N LYS A 284 26.20 1.79 -28.54
CA LYS A 284 26.77 2.58 -27.45
C LYS A 284 26.30 2.07 -26.11
N VAL A 285 27.22 1.84 -25.15
CA VAL A 285 26.93 1.43 -23.80
C VAL A 285 27.31 2.55 -22.85
N THR A 286 26.32 3.01 -22.05
CA THR A 286 26.51 4.11 -21.08
C THR A 286 26.11 3.63 -19.70
N ILE A 287 26.97 3.77 -18.71
CA ILE A 287 26.57 3.66 -17.30
C ILE A 287 25.91 4.98 -16.91
N GLY A 288 24.64 4.92 -16.54
CA GLY A 288 23.83 6.11 -16.33
C GLY A 288 22.80 5.99 -15.22
N ARG A 289 21.82 6.87 -15.30
CA ARG A 289 20.71 7.02 -14.36
C ARG A 289 19.40 6.58 -15.01
N LEU A 290 18.40 6.28 -14.21
CA LEU A 290 17.03 6.10 -14.71
C LEU A 290 16.52 7.36 -15.44
N ASP A 291 16.94 8.54 -14.98
CA ASP A 291 16.62 9.82 -15.61
C ASP A 291 17.19 9.94 -17.04
N ASP A 292 18.38 9.39 -17.28
CA ASP A 292 19.02 9.39 -18.60
C ASP A 292 18.22 8.55 -19.60
N PHE A 293 17.78 7.35 -19.17
CA PHE A 293 16.86 6.54 -19.96
C PHE A 293 15.53 7.24 -20.21
N SER A 294 14.92 7.81 -19.14
CA SER A 294 13.68 8.58 -19.27
C SER A 294 13.79 9.69 -20.30
N ASN A 295 14.88 10.47 -20.25
CA ASN A 295 15.14 11.57 -21.19
C ASN A 295 15.38 11.08 -22.62
N ALA A 296 16.09 9.95 -22.81
CA ALA A 296 16.37 9.39 -24.12
C ALA A 296 15.10 8.86 -24.78
N ILE A 297 14.36 7.98 -24.08
CA ILE A 297 13.16 7.34 -24.63
C ILE A 297 12.02 8.33 -24.91
N LEU A 298 11.84 9.36 -24.07
CA LEU A 298 10.80 10.38 -24.25
C LEU A 298 11.08 11.36 -25.41
N LYS A 299 12.29 11.39 -25.95
CA LYS A 299 12.59 12.13 -27.20
C LYS A 299 12.08 11.40 -28.44
N GLU A 300 11.79 10.12 -28.31
CA GLU A 300 11.23 9.31 -29.39
C GLU A 300 9.71 9.51 -29.49
N LYS A 301 9.17 9.34 -30.71
CA LYS A 301 7.72 9.24 -30.89
C LYS A 301 7.26 7.88 -30.41
N LEU A 302 6.71 7.81 -29.19
CA LEU A 302 6.28 6.56 -28.59
C LEU A 302 4.86 6.21 -29.04
N ASP A 303 4.76 5.20 -29.88
CA ASP A 303 3.50 4.52 -30.20
C ASP A 303 3.40 3.22 -29.40
N ILE A 304 3.02 3.38 -28.12
CA ILE A 304 2.96 2.29 -27.13
C ILE A 304 1.58 2.21 -26.49
N PRO A 305 1.18 1.02 -25.99
CA PRO A 305 -0.12 0.82 -25.37
C PRO A 305 -0.39 1.73 -24.16
N VAL A 306 -1.67 2.01 -23.91
CA VAL A 306 -2.14 2.66 -22.71
C VAL A 306 -2.85 1.65 -21.80
N VAL A 307 -2.32 1.42 -20.61
CA VAL A 307 -2.92 0.60 -19.57
C VAL A 307 -3.68 1.50 -18.59
N LYS A 308 -4.96 1.21 -18.37
CA LYS A 308 -5.87 1.95 -17.47
C LYS A 308 -6.45 0.98 -16.46
N SER A 309 -5.66 0.57 -15.50
CA SER A 309 -6.11 -0.43 -14.53
C SER A 309 -5.38 -0.32 -13.20
N ASP A 310 -6.08 -0.73 -12.15
CA ASP A 310 -5.51 -1.06 -10.86
C ASP A 310 -4.84 -2.45 -10.94
N MET A 311 -3.82 -2.67 -10.13
CA MET A 311 -3.06 -3.91 -10.09
C MET A 311 -2.91 -4.40 -8.66
N PRO A 312 -4.00 -4.87 -7.99
CA PRO A 312 -3.88 -5.44 -6.65
C PRO A 312 -3.08 -6.76 -6.68
N ASP A 313 -2.42 -7.03 -5.59
CA ASP A 313 -1.48 -8.14 -5.45
C ASP A 313 -1.76 -9.00 -4.23
N SER A 314 -1.29 -10.26 -4.26
CA SER A 314 -1.37 -11.15 -3.10
C SER A 314 -0.45 -10.73 -1.94
N TRP A 315 0.55 -9.88 -2.16
CA TRP A 315 1.37 -9.33 -1.08
C TRP A 315 0.56 -8.49 -0.08
N ILE A 316 -0.58 -7.94 -0.50
CA ILE A 316 -1.51 -7.20 0.38
C ILE A 316 -2.14 -8.07 1.46
N HIS A 317 -2.11 -9.39 1.36
CA HIS A 317 -2.64 -10.29 2.38
C HIS A 317 -1.84 -10.20 3.67
N GLY A 318 -0.50 -10.21 3.53
CA GLY A 318 0.44 -10.29 4.64
C GLY A 318 0.27 -9.24 5.74
N PRO A 319 0.02 -7.96 5.44
CA PRO A 319 -0.21 -6.94 6.46
C PRO A 319 -1.23 -7.29 7.54
N MET A 320 -2.29 -8.02 7.22
CA MET A 320 -3.28 -8.41 8.22
C MET A 320 -2.79 -9.50 9.21
N CYS A 321 -1.56 -10.00 9.06
CA CYS A 321 -0.88 -10.78 10.10
C CYS A 321 -0.50 -9.94 11.33
N ASP A 322 -0.49 -8.60 11.20
CA ASP A 322 -0.23 -7.63 12.28
C ASP A 322 -1.43 -6.68 12.50
N PRO A 323 -2.53 -7.16 13.10
CA PRO A 323 -3.72 -6.36 13.34
C PRO A 323 -3.47 -5.08 14.15
N VAL A 324 -2.49 -5.14 15.08
CA VAL A 324 -2.13 -4.00 15.93
C VAL A 324 -1.47 -2.90 15.10
N GLY A 325 -0.45 -3.24 14.33
CA GLY A 325 0.27 -2.28 13.50
C GLY A 325 -0.61 -1.65 12.43
N VAL A 326 -1.43 -2.46 11.74
CA VAL A 326 -2.37 -1.95 10.72
C VAL A 326 -3.37 -0.97 11.34
N LYS A 327 -3.97 -1.31 12.48
CA LYS A 327 -4.90 -0.40 13.18
C LYS A 327 -4.23 0.91 13.57
N LEU A 328 -3.07 0.86 14.25
CA LEU A 328 -2.33 2.06 14.67
C LEU A 328 -1.96 2.93 13.48
N SER A 329 -1.51 2.33 12.40
CA SER A 329 -1.17 3.04 11.18
C SER A 329 -2.38 3.77 10.57
N ARG A 330 -3.56 3.16 10.59
CA ARG A 330 -4.80 3.79 10.11
C ARG A 330 -5.30 4.91 11.01
N GLU A 331 -5.09 4.82 12.33
CA GLU A 331 -5.42 5.87 13.31
C GLU A 331 -4.42 7.04 13.26
N THR A 332 -3.18 6.80 12.89
CA THR A 332 -2.12 7.82 12.80
C THR A 332 -2.47 8.97 11.86
N LEU A 333 -3.04 8.67 10.71
CA LEU A 333 -3.20 9.65 9.64
C LEU A 333 -4.25 10.73 9.91
N PRO A 334 -5.44 10.42 10.45
CA PRO A 334 -6.35 11.44 10.97
C PRO A 334 -5.71 12.35 12.02
N ASP A 335 -4.91 11.78 12.92
CA ASP A 335 -4.25 12.54 13.98
C ASP A 335 -3.17 13.48 13.42
N LEU A 336 -2.39 13.04 12.40
CA LEU A 336 -1.42 13.90 11.70
C LEU A 336 -2.09 15.07 10.99
N ALA A 337 -3.21 14.83 10.30
CA ALA A 337 -3.98 15.88 9.65
C ALA A 337 -4.53 16.88 10.68
N ILE A 338 -5.11 16.39 11.78
CA ILE A 338 -5.61 17.25 12.88
C ILE A 338 -4.46 18.09 13.46
N ALA A 339 -3.30 17.47 13.69
CA ALA A 339 -2.14 18.17 14.25
C ALA A 339 -1.65 19.28 13.33
N GLU A 340 -1.44 19.00 12.05
CA GLU A 340 -0.90 19.95 11.08
C GLU A 340 -1.90 21.08 10.77
N ASP A 341 -3.15 20.73 10.48
CA ASP A 341 -4.19 21.69 10.14
C ASP A 341 -4.50 22.63 11.34
N LEU A 342 -4.66 22.07 12.53
CA LEU A 342 -5.01 22.87 13.72
C LEU A 342 -3.84 23.71 14.20
N HIS A 343 -2.60 23.22 14.13
CA HIS A 343 -1.39 24.01 14.38
C HIS A 343 -1.36 25.27 13.51
N THR A 344 -1.59 25.12 12.21
CA THR A 344 -1.59 26.21 11.25
C THR A 344 -2.76 27.17 11.50
N LEU A 345 -3.95 26.65 11.76
CA LEU A 345 -5.13 27.45 12.09
C LEU A 345 -4.95 28.25 13.40
N LEU A 346 -4.38 27.67 14.44
CA LEU A 346 -4.11 28.37 15.69
C LEU A 346 -3.16 29.56 15.48
N ASN A 347 -2.10 29.37 14.68
CA ASN A 347 -1.20 30.48 14.31
C ASN A 347 -1.94 31.60 13.54
N ILE A 348 -2.77 31.24 12.56
CA ILE A 348 -3.62 32.20 11.82
C ILE A 348 -4.58 32.92 12.78
N TRP A 349 -5.14 32.22 13.78
CA TRP A 349 -6.03 32.77 14.78
C TRP A 349 -5.33 33.56 15.90
N ASN A 350 -4.06 33.88 15.71
CA ASN A 350 -3.23 34.62 16.67
C ASN A 350 -3.04 33.92 18.02
N VAL A 351 -2.95 32.59 18.00
CA VAL A 351 -2.49 31.75 19.10
C VAL A 351 -1.14 31.14 18.70
N PRO A 352 -0.01 31.84 18.97
CA PRO A 352 1.30 31.40 18.49
C PRO A 352 1.70 30.02 19.02
N GLN A 353 2.22 29.19 18.13
CA GLN A 353 2.65 27.83 18.40
C GLN A 353 4.15 27.67 18.07
N LYS A 354 4.82 26.78 18.79
CA LYS A 354 6.14 26.30 18.37
C LYS A 354 5.98 25.41 17.14
N SER A 355 6.93 25.47 16.19
CA SER A 355 6.91 24.58 15.02
C SER A 355 6.84 23.10 15.44
N ILE A 356 6.02 22.36 14.72
CA ILE A 356 5.87 20.91 14.85
C ILE A 356 6.48 20.16 13.65
N THR A 357 7.20 20.84 12.76
CA THR A 357 7.73 20.29 11.50
C THR A 357 8.59 19.05 11.74
N THR A 358 9.51 19.09 12.70
CA THR A 358 10.38 17.94 13.00
C THR A 358 9.60 16.74 13.51
N PRO A 359 8.82 16.82 14.61
CA PRO A 359 8.08 15.64 15.08
C PRO A 359 7.00 15.19 14.07
N LEU A 360 6.44 16.09 13.27
CA LEU A 360 5.54 15.71 12.18
C LEU A 360 6.27 14.89 11.11
N ALA A 361 7.47 15.32 10.70
CA ALA A 361 8.31 14.59 9.76
C ALA A 361 8.71 13.21 10.30
N ASP A 362 9.06 13.11 11.57
CA ASP A 362 9.40 11.83 12.24
C ASP A 362 8.19 10.87 12.26
N ALA A 363 6.99 11.37 12.50
CA ALA A 363 5.78 10.56 12.46
C ALA A 363 5.48 10.04 11.04
N TYR A 364 5.62 10.90 10.02
CA TYR A 364 5.49 10.47 8.61
C TYR A 364 6.58 9.48 8.22
N GLU A 365 7.84 9.65 8.66
CA GLU A 365 8.92 8.70 8.41
C GLU A 365 8.59 7.30 8.98
N ASN A 366 8.19 7.23 10.24
CA ASN A 366 7.81 5.98 10.88
C ASN A 366 6.56 5.35 10.20
N SER A 367 5.56 6.16 9.84
CA SER A 367 4.39 5.68 9.09
C SER A 367 4.78 5.10 7.73
N MET A 368 5.70 5.75 7.02
CA MET A 368 6.21 5.28 5.73
C MET A 368 7.01 3.97 5.88
N LEU A 369 7.84 3.85 6.91
CA LEU A 369 8.63 2.64 7.19
C LEU A 369 7.74 1.43 7.50
N TYR A 370 6.58 1.66 8.14
CA TYR A 370 5.61 0.59 8.37
C TYR A 370 5.01 0.05 7.06
N TYR A 371 5.00 0.85 5.99
CA TYR A 371 4.53 0.43 4.67
C TYR A 371 5.67 0.05 3.70
N GLU A 372 6.92 0.03 4.16
CA GLU A 372 7.99 -0.62 3.44
C GLU A 372 7.63 -2.10 3.27
N HIS A 373 8.01 -2.72 2.13
CA HIS A 373 7.45 -4.01 1.73
C HIS A 373 7.94 -5.21 2.55
N THR A 374 8.97 -5.06 3.37
CA THR A 374 9.51 -6.14 4.21
C THR A 374 9.04 -6.04 5.66
N TRP A 375 8.23 -7.01 6.08
CA TRP A 375 7.52 -7.01 7.37
C TRP A 375 8.18 -7.88 8.44
N GLY A 376 9.32 -8.50 8.13
CA GLY A 376 10.09 -9.33 9.03
C GLY A 376 11.12 -10.18 8.32
N GLY A 377 11.77 -11.05 9.10
CA GLY A 377 12.83 -11.92 8.63
C GLY A 377 12.34 -13.05 7.73
N ALA A 378 13.27 -13.61 6.96
CA ALA A 378 13.01 -14.73 6.09
C ALA A 378 12.88 -16.05 6.85
N LEU A 379 12.15 -17.00 6.30
CA LEU A 379 11.97 -18.33 6.87
C LEU A 379 13.31 -19.06 7.12
N TYR A 380 14.32 -18.85 6.27
CA TYR A 380 15.64 -19.47 6.42
C TYR A 380 16.40 -19.06 7.70
N TRP A 381 15.94 -18.06 8.44
CA TRP A 381 16.54 -17.72 9.74
C TRP A 381 16.34 -18.80 10.79
N VAL A 382 15.31 -19.62 10.65
CA VAL A 382 14.89 -20.62 11.63
C VAL A 382 14.84 -22.04 11.09
N THR A 383 15.06 -22.20 9.77
CA THR A 383 15.01 -23.50 9.10
C THR A 383 15.89 -23.52 7.84
N LYS A 384 16.14 -24.66 7.25
CA LYS A 384 16.86 -24.82 5.98
C LYS A 384 15.95 -25.38 4.91
N TYR A 385 16.09 -24.87 3.70
CA TYR A 385 15.39 -25.45 2.54
C TYR A 385 15.98 -26.80 2.21
N LEU A 386 15.10 -27.77 1.97
CA LEU A 386 15.45 -29.11 1.52
C LEU A 386 15.06 -29.26 0.05
N THR A 387 15.76 -30.10 -0.69
CA THR A 387 15.35 -30.45 -2.05
C THR A 387 13.98 -31.07 -2.02
N PRO A 388 12.99 -30.54 -2.76
CA PRO A 388 11.64 -31.04 -2.70
C PRO A 388 11.54 -32.47 -3.25
N LYS A 389 10.78 -33.31 -2.55
CA LYS A 389 10.43 -34.64 -3.05
C LYS A 389 9.31 -34.57 -4.07
N ASP A 390 8.49 -33.52 -4.05
CA ASP A 390 7.27 -33.38 -4.84
C ASP A 390 6.99 -31.91 -5.27
N HIS A 391 8.01 -31.06 -5.36
CA HIS A 391 7.95 -29.65 -5.77
C HIS A 391 7.14 -28.73 -4.83
N LEU A 392 6.93 -29.09 -3.58
CA LEU A 392 6.04 -28.34 -2.67
C LEU A 392 6.78 -27.58 -1.56
N GLY A 393 8.08 -27.37 -1.70
CA GLY A 393 8.90 -26.69 -0.70
C GLY A 393 8.98 -27.45 0.61
N TYR A 394 10.10 -28.06 0.88
CA TYR A 394 10.40 -28.67 2.17
C TYR A 394 11.43 -27.86 2.93
N VAL A 395 11.23 -27.81 4.22
CA VAL A 395 12.22 -27.24 5.13
C VAL A 395 12.46 -28.21 6.29
N ASP A 396 13.63 -28.18 6.88
CA ASP A 396 13.91 -29.00 8.06
C ASP A 396 13.18 -28.45 9.30
N ASN A 397 12.80 -29.34 10.19
CA ASN A 397 12.32 -29.01 11.54
C ASN A 397 11.19 -27.99 11.65
N TRP A 398 10.34 -27.81 10.62
CA TRP A 398 9.13 -27.01 10.68
C TRP A 398 7.91 -27.92 10.84
N LYS A 399 7.11 -27.70 11.89
CA LYS A 399 5.94 -28.53 12.21
C LYS A 399 4.75 -27.70 12.65
N TYR A 400 3.55 -28.29 12.54
CA TYR A 400 2.27 -27.69 12.89
C TYR A 400 1.62 -28.33 14.13
N ASP A 401 2.35 -29.20 14.84
CA ASP A 401 1.93 -29.89 16.06
C ASP A 401 2.41 -29.16 17.32
N SER A 402 2.23 -29.79 18.49
CA SER A 402 2.62 -29.21 19.79
C SER A 402 4.13 -28.99 19.95
N SER A 403 4.99 -29.53 19.07
CA SER A 403 6.44 -29.27 19.11
C SER A 403 6.76 -27.81 18.76
N TRP A 404 5.90 -27.15 18.01
CA TRP A 404 6.02 -25.72 17.74
C TRP A 404 5.97 -24.86 19.02
N GLU A 405 5.06 -25.20 19.96
CA GLU A 405 4.98 -24.51 21.24
C GLU A 405 6.24 -24.69 22.10
N THR A 406 6.82 -25.90 22.01
CA THR A 406 8.09 -26.22 22.68
C THR A 406 9.22 -25.39 22.08
N ASP A 407 9.35 -25.33 20.76
CA ASP A 407 10.34 -24.52 20.06
C ASP A 407 10.17 -23.02 20.36
N LEU A 408 8.94 -22.54 20.43
CA LEU A 408 8.61 -21.16 20.79
C LEU A 408 9.09 -20.85 22.24
N LYS A 409 8.76 -21.72 23.21
CA LYS A 409 9.18 -21.56 24.62
C LYS A 409 10.69 -21.64 24.78
N ASN A 410 11.38 -22.45 23.98
CA ASN A 410 12.83 -22.58 23.98
C ASN A 410 13.57 -21.46 23.25
N GLY A 411 12.84 -20.47 22.70
CA GLY A 411 13.42 -19.29 22.08
C GLY A 411 13.96 -19.48 20.65
N ARG A 412 13.66 -20.62 20.01
CA ARG A 412 14.07 -20.87 18.62
C ARG A 412 13.67 -19.76 17.66
N PHE A 413 12.55 -19.10 17.92
CA PHE A 413 11.98 -18.08 17.05
C PHE A 413 12.22 -16.63 17.52
N ASN A 414 13.00 -16.42 18.60
CA ASN A 414 13.17 -15.09 19.21
C ASN A 414 13.66 -14.03 18.20
N ARG A 415 14.62 -14.37 17.33
CA ARG A 415 15.15 -13.43 16.34
C ARG A 415 14.10 -13.08 15.28
N LEU A 416 13.30 -14.06 14.84
CA LEU A 416 12.23 -13.85 13.89
C LEU A 416 11.13 -12.97 14.50
N GLN A 417 10.72 -13.25 15.74
CA GLN A 417 9.77 -12.41 16.47
C GLN A 417 10.29 -10.99 16.69
N ALA A 418 11.59 -10.83 16.96
CA ALA A 418 12.21 -9.51 17.09
C ALA A 418 12.10 -8.71 15.78
N SER A 419 12.24 -9.35 14.63
CA SER A 419 12.07 -8.66 13.33
C SER A 419 10.65 -8.15 13.10
N TRP A 420 9.64 -8.93 13.48
CA TRP A 420 8.24 -8.51 13.42
C TRP A 420 7.96 -7.34 14.37
N GLU A 421 8.59 -7.37 15.54
CA GLU A 421 8.40 -6.34 16.57
C GLU A 421 9.09 -5.03 16.18
N GLU A 422 10.29 -5.07 15.58
CA GLU A 422 10.93 -3.89 14.99
C GLU A 422 10.00 -3.24 13.96
N HIS A 423 9.38 -4.05 13.09
CA HIS A 423 8.49 -3.53 12.06
C HIS A 423 7.22 -2.88 12.67
N THR A 424 6.53 -3.56 13.59
CA THR A 424 5.36 -3.00 14.29
C THR A 424 5.70 -1.75 15.09
N THR A 425 6.93 -1.62 15.58
CA THR A 425 7.40 -0.46 16.34
C THR A 425 7.34 0.82 15.49
N TYR A 426 7.51 0.76 14.17
CA TYR A 426 7.29 1.91 13.30
C TYR A 426 5.86 2.44 13.39
N ALA A 427 4.85 1.57 13.33
CA ALA A 427 3.45 1.98 13.49
C ALA A 427 3.18 2.56 14.90
N ARG A 428 3.77 1.97 15.96
CA ARG A 428 3.62 2.49 17.33
C ARG A 428 4.23 3.87 17.49
N ASN A 429 5.44 4.08 16.97
CA ASN A 429 6.13 5.37 17.03
C ASN A 429 5.35 6.45 16.28
N ALA A 430 4.94 6.16 15.04
CA ALA A 430 4.13 7.07 14.25
C ALA A 430 2.85 7.48 14.97
N ASN A 431 2.12 6.50 15.51
CA ASN A 431 0.86 6.73 16.24
C ASN A 431 1.07 7.51 17.53
N ALA A 432 2.09 7.17 18.33
CA ALA A 432 2.37 7.86 19.57
C ALA A 432 2.68 9.36 19.35
N ILE A 433 3.50 9.65 18.33
CA ILE A 433 3.85 11.05 17.99
C ILE A 433 2.60 11.78 17.47
N ALA A 434 1.87 11.19 16.51
CA ALA A 434 0.69 11.81 15.91
C ALA A 434 -0.39 12.12 16.94
N THR A 435 -0.72 11.13 17.79
CA THR A 435 -1.72 11.29 18.84
C THR A 435 -1.29 12.34 19.89
N SER A 436 -0.01 12.41 20.25
CA SER A 436 0.50 13.46 21.14
C SER A 436 0.33 14.84 20.51
N LEU A 437 0.77 15.02 19.26
CA LEU A 437 0.65 16.29 18.54
C LEU A 437 -0.81 16.73 18.41
N ALA A 438 -1.71 15.83 17.99
CA ALA A 438 -3.13 16.14 17.88
C ALA A 438 -3.75 16.56 19.22
N LYS A 439 -3.45 15.83 20.30
CA LYS A 439 -3.91 16.16 21.65
C LYS A 439 -3.42 17.53 22.11
N ASP A 440 -2.15 17.86 21.86
CA ASP A 440 -1.56 19.14 22.25
C ASP A 440 -2.21 20.31 21.50
N GLN A 441 -2.48 20.16 20.20
CA GLN A 441 -3.18 21.18 19.43
C GLN A 441 -4.63 21.35 19.88
N LEU A 442 -5.34 20.24 20.12
CA LEU A 442 -6.72 20.27 20.63
C LEU A 442 -6.80 20.86 22.04
N LYS A 443 -5.83 20.56 22.91
CA LYS A 443 -5.72 21.15 24.23
C LYS A 443 -5.48 22.65 24.13
N THR A 444 -4.55 23.08 23.30
CA THR A 444 -4.28 24.49 23.05
C THR A 444 -5.53 25.21 22.55
N LEU A 445 -6.29 24.60 21.64
CA LEU A 445 -7.55 25.14 21.15
C LEU A 445 -8.54 25.38 22.31
N VAL A 446 -8.85 24.33 23.08
CA VAL A 446 -9.88 24.44 24.14
C VAL A 446 -9.48 25.43 25.24
N ASP A 447 -8.20 25.51 25.61
CA ASP A 447 -7.71 26.43 26.61
C ASP A 447 -7.76 27.90 26.17
N ASN A 448 -7.70 28.17 24.88
CA ASN A 448 -7.75 29.53 24.33
C ASN A 448 -9.17 30.03 23.98
N VAL A 449 -10.20 29.20 24.14
CA VAL A 449 -11.58 29.65 23.90
C VAL A 449 -12.09 30.56 25.03
N ASN A 450 -12.82 31.65 24.67
CA ASN A 450 -13.37 32.66 25.59
C ASN A 450 -14.61 32.14 26.33
N ILE A 451 -14.39 31.12 27.13
CA ILE A 451 -15.32 30.60 28.16
C ILE A 451 -14.49 30.34 29.40
N ALA A 452 -14.87 30.89 30.53
CA ALA A 452 -14.24 30.62 31.81
C ALA A 452 -14.81 29.35 32.46
N GLY A 453 -13.94 28.59 33.13
CA GLY A 453 -14.30 27.36 33.83
C GLY A 453 -14.54 26.19 32.89
N GLN A 454 -15.42 25.27 33.28
CA GLN A 454 -15.66 24.04 32.53
C GLN A 454 -16.31 24.30 31.15
N LYS A 455 -15.63 23.90 30.12
CA LYS A 455 -16.03 24.07 28.74
C LYS A 455 -15.76 22.79 27.91
N THR A 456 -16.56 22.64 26.86
CA THR A 456 -16.37 21.57 25.85
C THR A 456 -16.22 22.23 24.51
N VAL A 457 -15.18 21.84 23.76
CA VAL A 457 -14.97 22.21 22.36
C VAL A 457 -15.20 21.00 21.48
N ILE A 458 -15.96 21.17 20.40
CA ILE A 458 -16.11 20.19 19.35
C ILE A 458 -15.40 20.75 18.13
N PHE A 459 -14.33 20.09 17.69
CA PHE A 459 -13.57 20.40 16.48
C PHE A 459 -13.96 19.45 15.34
N ASN A 460 -14.15 19.99 14.15
CA ASN A 460 -14.46 19.25 12.94
C ASN A 460 -13.20 19.21 12.04
N PRO A 461 -12.55 18.06 11.86
CA PRO A 461 -11.32 17.94 11.07
C PRO A 461 -11.55 17.84 9.55
N LEU A 462 -12.79 18.01 9.06
CA LEU A 462 -13.10 17.93 7.64
C LEU A 462 -13.45 19.31 7.04
N PRO A 463 -13.15 19.55 5.76
CA PRO A 463 -13.33 20.85 5.13
C PRO A 463 -14.78 21.13 4.66
N TRP A 464 -15.77 20.50 5.30
CA TRP A 464 -17.20 20.78 5.15
C TRP A 464 -17.90 20.77 6.52
N PRO A 465 -19.01 21.55 6.68
CA PRO A 465 -19.70 21.61 7.95
C PRO A 465 -20.38 20.29 8.33
N ARG A 466 -20.34 19.93 9.63
CA ARG A 466 -20.96 18.72 10.18
C ARG A 466 -21.70 19.04 11.46
N LYS A 467 -22.98 18.64 11.58
CA LYS A 467 -23.79 18.81 12.82
C LYS A 467 -23.71 20.22 13.43
N GLY A 468 -23.70 21.25 12.58
CA GLY A 468 -23.59 22.65 13.00
C GLY A 468 -22.21 23.06 13.50
N ILE A 469 -21.20 22.23 13.33
CA ILE A 469 -19.78 22.57 13.56
C ILE A 469 -19.17 23.02 12.23
N PRO A 470 -18.52 24.17 12.16
CA PRO A 470 -17.91 24.68 10.93
C PRO A 470 -16.84 23.75 10.33
N ALA A 471 -16.58 23.92 9.03
CA ALA A 471 -15.54 23.23 8.29
C ALA A 471 -14.15 23.57 8.86
N LEU A 472 -13.29 22.55 9.08
CA LEU A 472 -11.98 22.66 9.73
C LEU A 472 -12.00 23.69 10.86
N GLY A 473 -13.08 23.67 11.63
CA GLY A 473 -13.37 24.65 12.65
C GLY A 473 -14.00 24.05 13.89
N TYR A 474 -14.40 24.88 14.80
CA TYR A 474 -14.93 24.41 16.08
C TYR A 474 -16.15 25.19 16.57
N LYS A 475 -16.85 24.59 17.52
CA LYS A 475 -17.86 25.22 18.35
C LYS A 475 -17.65 24.82 19.81
N ALA A 476 -17.72 25.82 20.70
CA ALA A 476 -17.50 25.65 22.10
C ALA A 476 -18.79 25.84 22.89
N PHE A 477 -18.88 25.17 24.05
CA PHE A 477 -20.03 25.12 24.92
C PHE A 477 -19.58 25.25 26.37
N ALA A 478 -20.23 26.10 27.16
CA ALA A 478 -20.09 26.10 28.59
C ALA A 478 -20.73 24.84 29.20
N LYS A 479 -20.33 24.41 30.39
CA LYS A 479 -20.86 23.22 31.08
C LYS A 479 -22.40 23.17 31.13
N THR A 480 -23.03 24.30 31.26
CA THR A 480 -24.49 24.45 31.37
C THR A 480 -25.22 24.38 30.04
N THR A 481 -24.49 24.42 28.90
CA THR A 481 -25.10 24.42 27.57
C THR A 481 -25.26 22.99 27.08
N PRO A 482 -26.43 22.54 26.68
CA PRO A 482 -26.61 21.23 26.05
C PRO A 482 -25.77 21.12 24.76
N LEU A 483 -25.04 20.01 24.62
CA LEU A 483 -24.30 19.75 23.39
C LEU A 483 -25.26 19.51 22.21
N PRO A 484 -25.02 20.03 21.01
CA PRO A 484 -25.88 19.88 19.86
C PRO A 484 -25.88 18.45 19.27
N LEU A 485 -25.27 17.51 19.95
CA LEU A 485 -25.20 16.09 19.58
C LEU A 485 -26.38 15.28 20.14
N LYS A 486 -27.49 15.95 20.54
CA LYS A 486 -28.72 15.26 20.89
C LYS A 486 -29.36 14.70 19.61
N GLY A 487 -29.39 13.40 19.49
CA GLY A 487 -30.13 12.68 18.47
C GLY A 487 -31.58 12.40 18.87
N GLY A 488 -32.39 11.91 17.94
CA GLY A 488 -33.70 11.36 18.25
C GLY A 488 -33.61 10.23 19.27
N THR A 489 -34.68 9.90 19.95
CA THR A 489 -34.66 8.86 20.98
C THR A 489 -34.63 7.47 20.33
N PRO A 490 -33.57 6.68 20.51
CA PRO A 490 -33.56 5.29 20.03
C PRO A 490 -34.46 4.41 20.90
N VAL A 491 -34.83 3.23 20.41
CA VAL A 491 -35.74 2.29 21.10
C VAL A 491 -35.14 0.90 21.11
N ILE A 492 -35.42 0.13 22.16
CA ILE A 492 -35.14 -1.30 22.23
C ILE A 492 -36.42 -2.10 22.46
N GLN A 493 -36.51 -3.28 21.85
CA GLN A 493 -37.56 -4.28 22.10
C GLN A 493 -36.88 -5.56 22.61
N GLN A 494 -36.74 -5.65 23.94
CA GLN A 494 -35.91 -6.68 24.59
C GLN A 494 -36.36 -8.11 24.23
N SER A 495 -37.67 -8.40 24.29
CA SER A 495 -38.22 -9.75 24.02
C SER A 495 -38.07 -10.19 22.56
N LYS A 496 -37.77 -9.27 21.64
CA LYS A 496 -37.63 -9.54 20.21
C LYS A 496 -36.19 -9.41 19.71
N ASN A 497 -35.23 -9.12 20.60
CA ASN A 497 -33.84 -8.82 20.22
C ASN A 497 -33.71 -7.72 19.15
N ILE A 498 -34.47 -6.63 19.30
CA ILE A 498 -34.55 -5.53 18.35
C ILE A 498 -33.99 -4.25 18.99
N ILE A 499 -33.16 -3.53 18.23
CA ILE A 499 -32.81 -2.15 18.48
C ILE A 499 -33.24 -1.30 17.27
N GLU A 500 -33.67 -0.07 17.53
CA GLU A 500 -34.07 0.82 16.46
C GLU A 500 -33.73 2.28 16.73
N ASN A 501 -33.55 3.04 15.66
CA ASN A 501 -33.41 4.49 15.69
C ASN A 501 -34.38 5.14 14.66
N LYS A 502 -34.17 6.39 14.35
CA LYS A 502 -34.95 7.12 13.34
C LYS A 502 -34.88 6.46 11.95
N TYR A 503 -33.78 5.79 11.60
CA TYR A 503 -33.49 5.33 10.24
C TYR A 503 -33.58 3.82 10.07
N PHE A 504 -33.25 3.05 11.11
CA PHE A 504 -33.11 1.59 11.01
C PHE A 504 -33.89 0.86 12.10
N ILE A 505 -34.40 -0.31 11.75
CA ILE A 505 -34.82 -1.37 12.66
C ILE A 505 -33.83 -2.53 12.48
N VAL A 506 -33.15 -2.92 13.54
CA VAL A 506 -32.15 -3.98 13.52
C VAL A 506 -32.56 -5.13 14.44
N LYS A 507 -32.73 -6.33 13.89
CA LYS A 507 -33.04 -7.55 14.61
C LYS A 507 -31.82 -8.45 14.68
N LEU A 508 -31.54 -9.01 15.84
CA LEU A 508 -30.40 -9.87 16.09
C LEU A 508 -30.80 -11.35 16.09
N ASP A 509 -29.85 -12.20 15.69
CA ASP A 509 -29.94 -13.66 15.72
C ASP A 509 -28.88 -14.22 16.66
N ALA A 510 -29.32 -14.68 17.82
CA ALA A 510 -28.45 -15.28 18.83
C ALA A 510 -27.86 -16.62 18.35
N GLN A 511 -28.62 -17.41 17.60
CA GLN A 511 -28.19 -18.74 17.14
C GLN A 511 -27.06 -18.62 16.12
N LYS A 512 -27.21 -17.72 15.14
CA LYS A 512 -26.16 -17.42 14.16
C LYS A 512 -25.07 -16.48 14.67
N GLY A 513 -25.25 -15.85 15.84
CA GLY A 513 -24.32 -14.83 16.32
C GLY A 513 -24.18 -13.65 15.35
N SER A 514 -25.29 -13.18 14.77
CA SER A 514 -25.30 -12.25 13.65
C SER A 514 -26.46 -11.24 13.74
N ILE A 515 -26.53 -10.33 12.80
CA ILE A 515 -27.71 -9.51 12.55
C ILE A 515 -28.63 -10.26 11.57
N ALA A 516 -29.87 -10.51 11.99
CA ALA A 516 -30.88 -11.21 11.17
C ALA A 516 -31.56 -10.31 10.14
N SER A 517 -31.73 -9.02 10.47
CA SER A 517 -32.46 -8.07 9.62
C SER A 517 -32.03 -6.64 9.90
N ILE A 518 -31.92 -5.83 8.86
CA ILE A 518 -31.72 -4.37 8.91
C ILE A 518 -32.73 -3.75 7.96
N ILE A 519 -33.82 -3.18 8.49
CA ILE A 519 -34.82 -2.50 7.69
C ILE A 519 -34.53 -1.00 7.69
N ASN A 520 -34.30 -0.43 6.51
CA ASN A 520 -34.28 1.01 6.31
C ASN A 520 -35.71 1.55 6.43
N LYS A 521 -35.99 2.36 7.47
CA LYS A 521 -37.35 2.86 7.75
C LYS A 521 -37.93 3.76 6.68
N LYS A 522 -37.07 4.50 5.95
CA LYS A 522 -37.50 5.39 4.86
C LYS A 522 -37.97 4.60 3.64
N THR A 523 -37.12 3.68 3.19
CA THR A 523 -37.38 2.92 1.95
C THR A 523 -38.13 1.62 2.18
N LYS A 524 -38.30 1.19 3.41
CA LYS A 524 -38.82 -0.13 3.82
C LYS A 524 -38.00 -1.32 3.28
N TYR A 525 -36.79 -1.05 2.82
CA TYR A 525 -35.94 -2.06 2.20
C TYR A 525 -35.16 -2.85 3.26
N GLU A 526 -35.15 -4.19 3.12
CA GLU A 526 -34.33 -5.10 3.92
C GLU A 526 -32.93 -5.18 3.34
N LEU A 527 -31.92 -4.83 4.14
CA LEU A 527 -30.51 -4.79 3.73
C LEU A 527 -29.78 -6.13 3.90
N VAL A 528 -30.30 -7.05 4.71
CA VAL A 528 -29.63 -8.32 5.02
C VAL A 528 -30.11 -9.45 4.11
N ASP A 529 -29.18 -10.16 3.47
CA ASP A 529 -29.51 -11.41 2.81
C ASP A 529 -29.52 -12.57 3.82
N GLY A 530 -30.69 -12.87 4.37
CA GLY A 530 -30.88 -13.94 5.34
C GLY A 530 -30.60 -15.36 4.80
N ARG A 531 -30.46 -15.53 3.46
CA ARG A 531 -30.16 -16.81 2.80
C ARG A 531 -28.66 -16.97 2.51
N ALA A 532 -27.85 -15.97 2.81
CA ALA A 532 -26.40 -16.06 2.63
C ALA A 532 -25.79 -17.15 3.54
N ALA A 533 -24.71 -17.75 3.09
CA ALA A 533 -24.00 -18.79 3.83
C ALA A 533 -23.56 -18.28 5.21
N HIS A 534 -23.08 -17.05 5.27
CA HIS A 534 -22.64 -16.39 6.50
C HIS A 534 -23.59 -15.25 6.87
N GLY A 535 -23.83 -15.06 8.18
CA GLY A 535 -24.71 -14.01 8.67
C GLY A 535 -24.09 -12.61 8.58
N PHE A 536 -24.93 -11.57 8.63
CA PHE A 536 -24.48 -10.19 8.65
C PHE A 536 -23.79 -9.86 9.99
N ALA A 537 -22.56 -9.37 9.93
CA ALA A 537 -21.64 -9.15 11.06
C ALA A 537 -21.28 -10.46 11.81
N GLN A 538 -21.43 -11.60 11.18
CA GLN A 538 -20.97 -12.89 11.70
C GLN A 538 -19.46 -13.04 11.54
N ILE A 539 -18.82 -13.62 12.55
CA ILE A 539 -17.39 -13.95 12.49
C ILE A 539 -17.24 -15.33 11.85
N LEU A 540 -16.36 -15.41 10.86
CA LEU A 540 -15.94 -16.63 10.20
C LEU A 540 -14.46 -16.86 10.47
N TYR A 541 -14.12 -18.03 11.00
CA TYR A 541 -12.75 -18.55 11.08
C TYR A 541 -12.58 -19.65 10.05
N GLN A 542 -11.49 -19.61 9.31
CA GLN A 542 -11.10 -20.67 8.38
C GLN A 542 -9.74 -21.22 8.76
N GLN A 543 -9.61 -22.53 8.81
CA GLN A 543 -8.35 -23.28 8.86
C GLN A 543 -8.14 -23.94 7.51
N MET A 544 -7.03 -23.67 6.85
CA MET A 544 -6.73 -24.26 5.55
C MET A 544 -6.10 -25.65 5.70
N SER A 545 -6.45 -26.55 4.80
CA SER A 545 -5.74 -27.81 4.61
C SER A 545 -4.65 -27.67 3.55
N VAL A 546 -3.82 -28.69 3.41
CA VAL A 546 -2.81 -28.75 2.36
C VAL A 546 -3.42 -28.63 0.96
N ASN A 547 -4.68 -28.98 0.75
CA ASN A 547 -5.33 -28.89 -0.56
C ASN A 547 -5.59 -27.43 -0.98
N GLU A 548 -6.05 -26.57 -0.05
CA GLU A 548 -6.28 -25.15 -0.32
C GLU A 548 -4.95 -24.46 -0.57
N VAL A 549 -3.94 -24.70 0.26
CA VAL A 549 -2.61 -24.11 0.11
C VAL A 549 -1.99 -24.51 -1.23
N ARG A 550 -1.98 -25.78 -1.59
CA ARG A 550 -1.43 -26.27 -2.87
C ARG A 550 -2.16 -25.71 -4.08
N LYS A 551 -3.47 -25.55 -3.98
CA LYS A 551 -4.26 -24.94 -5.05
C LYS A 551 -3.85 -23.50 -5.28
N TYR A 552 -3.64 -22.75 -4.21
CA TYR A 552 -3.15 -21.37 -4.27
C TYR A 552 -1.73 -21.35 -4.83
N ASP A 553 -0.82 -22.13 -4.28
CA ASP A 553 0.58 -22.17 -4.70
C ASP A 553 0.70 -22.45 -6.21
N SER A 554 -0.05 -23.41 -6.70
CA SER A 554 -0.05 -23.79 -8.13
C SER A 554 -0.60 -22.68 -9.04
N ALA A 555 -1.46 -21.80 -8.55
CA ALA A 555 -2.04 -20.70 -9.31
C ALA A 555 -1.18 -19.44 -9.25
N TYR A 556 -0.54 -19.18 -8.12
CA TYR A 556 0.17 -17.92 -7.83
C TYR A 556 1.68 -18.01 -8.07
N ILE A 557 2.33 -19.11 -7.65
CA ILE A 557 3.79 -19.24 -7.69
C ILE A 557 4.25 -19.57 -9.12
N ARG A 558 5.25 -18.84 -9.59
CA ARG A 558 5.86 -19.07 -10.90
C ARG A 558 7.04 -20.02 -10.84
N GLY A 559 7.06 -20.93 -11.79
CA GLY A 559 8.16 -21.88 -11.95
C GLY A 559 8.17 -22.95 -10.87
N THR A 560 9.31 -23.63 -10.74
CA THR A 560 9.51 -24.78 -9.83
C THR A 560 10.59 -24.48 -8.79
N LYS A 561 10.72 -23.22 -8.36
CA LYS A 561 11.75 -22.83 -7.39
C LYS A 561 11.35 -23.28 -6.00
N GLU A 562 12.15 -24.11 -5.39
CA GLU A 562 11.96 -24.71 -4.08
C GLU A 562 11.67 -23.67 -2.98
N TRP A 563 12.42 -22.57 -2.97
CA TRP A 563 12.26 -21.51 -2.01
C TRP A 563 10.88 -20.83 -2.10
N ALA A 564 10.35 -20.68 -3.30
CA ALA A 564 9.07 -19.98 -3.48
C ALA A 564 7.90 -20.73 -2.86
N PHE A 565 7.86 -22.06 -2.99
CA PHE A 565 6.84 -22.89 -2.33
C PHE A 565 7.00 -22.93 -0.81
N ALA A 566 8.23 -22.85 -0.32
CA ALA A 566 8.48 -22.78 1.12
C ALA A 566 8.09 -21.43 1.72
N GLU A 567 8.30 -20.33 0.98
CA GLU A 567 8.12 -18.98 1.49
C GLU A 567 6.74 -18.38 1.19
N LEU A 568 6.28 -18.48 -0.05
CA LEU A 568 4.99 -17.93 -0.50
C LEU A 568 3.81 -18.89 -0.28
N GLY A 569 4.09 -20.11 0.17
CA GLY A 569 3.13 -21.12 0.61
C GLY A 569 3.31 -21.46 2.08
N LYS A 570 2.99 -22.72 2.43
CA LYS A 570 3.19 -23.31 3.77
C LYS A 570 3.99 -24.61 3.64
N PRO A 571 5.28 -24.62 4.00
CA PRO A 571 6.09 -25.81 3.90
C PRO A 571 5.66 -26.90 4.88
N ASN A 572 5.96 -28.16 4.58
CA ASN A 572 5.74 -29.32 5.44
C ASN A 572 4.29 -29.50 5.91
N MET A 573 3.31 -29.03 5.15
CA MET A 573 1.90 -29.20 5.53
C MET A 573 1.56 -30.69 5.74
N PRO A 574 0.92 -31.05 6.87
CA PRO A 574 0.40 -32.40 7.07
C PRO A 574 -0.69 -32.72 6.04
N SER A 575 -1.02 -33.98 5.91
CA SER A 575 -2.12 -34.40 5.02
C SER A 575 -3.45 -33.73 5.41
N ALA A 576 -4.37 -33.63 4.44
CA ALA A 576 -5.70 -33.08 4.71
C ALA A 576 -6.52 -33.92 5.72
N ALA A 577 -6.14 -35.16 5.97
CA ALA A 577 -6.74 -35.98 7.01
C ALA A 577 -6.25 -35.58 8.41
N GLU A 578 -4.97 -35.21 8.54
CA GLU A 578 -4.37 -34.76 9.79
C GLU A 578 -4.70 -33.31 10.12
N LEU A 579 -4.74 -32.45 9.10
CA LEU A 579 -5.11 -31.04 9.21
C LEU A 579 -6.21 -30.72 8.19
N PRO A 580 -7.47 -31.01 8.48
CA PRO A 580 -8.57 -30.76 7.55
C PRO A 580 -8.93 -29.29 7.44
N TYR A 581 -9.49 -28.91 6.29
CA TYR A 581 -10.15 -27.61 6.13
C TYR A 581 -11.33 -27.52 7.11
N LYS A 582 -11.45 -26.34 7.76
CA LYS A 582 -12.56 -26.05 8.69
C LYS A 582 -13.09 -24.65 8.50
N GLU A 583 -14.39 -24.50 8.60
CA GLU A 583 -15.08 -23.23 8.80
C GLU A 583 -15.80 -23.24 10.14
N LEU A 584 -15.51 -22.27 11.00
CA LEU A 584 -16.10 -22.13 12.32
C LEU A 584 -16.71 -20.75 12.48
N HIS A 585 -17.80 -20.66 13.25
CA HIS A 585 -18.55 -19.42 13.45
C HIS A 585 -18.81 -19.17 14.92
N ASN A 586 -19.14 -17.93 15.27
CA ASN A 586 -19.57 -17.51 16.61
C ASN A 586 -21.07 -17.81 16.85
N ASN A 587 -21.50 -19.04 16.62
CA ASN A 587 -22.90 -19.45 16.83
C ASN A 587 -23.26 -19.53 18.33
N ASN A 588 -24.56 -19.39 18.67
CA ASN A 588 -25.09 -19.44 20.02
C ASN A 588 -24.54 -18.35 20.96
N CYS A 589 -24.59 -17.09 20.50
CA CYS A 589 -24.25 -15.92 21.31
C CYS A 589 -25.31 -15.60 22.37
N SER A 590 -24.87 -15.06 23.50
CA SER A 590 -25.76 -14.29 24.38
C SER A 590 -25.97 -12.88 23.84
N ILE A 591 -27.16 -12.31 24.00
CA ILE A 591 -27.51 -10.95 23.58
C ILE A 591 -27.79 -10.10 24.81
N LYS A 592 -27.14 -8.93 24.86
CA LYS A 592 -27.44 -7.86 25.82
C LYS A 592 -27.82 -6.58 25.07
N LEU A 593 -28.96 -6.00 25.42
CA LEU A 593 -29.42 -4.73 24.91
C LEU A 593 -29.30 -3.64 25.98
N LEU A 594 -28.84 -2.46 25.56
CA LEU A 594 -28.70 -1.29 26.41
C LEU A 594 -29.23 -0.05 25.70
N LEU A 595 -30.09 0.69 26.35
CA LEU A 595 -30.55 1.99 25.92
C LEU A 595 -29.84 3.08 26.70
N THR A 596 -29.27 4.04 26.00
CA THR A 596 -28.76 5.30 26.57
C THR A 596 -29.59 6.47 26.08
N ASP A 597 -29.35 7.68 26.60
CA ASP A 597 -30.03 8.89 26.12
C ASP A 597 -29.86 9.17 24.62
N LYS A 598 -28.85 8.57 23.99
CA LYS A 598 -28.43 8.85 22.60
C LYS A 598 -28.38 7.62 21.72
N ASP A 599 -28.18 6.43 22.29
CA ASP A 599 -27.85 5.24 21.54
C ASP A 599 -28.67 4.04 21.99
N ALA A 600 -29.07 3.20 21.03
CA ALA A 600 -29.45 1.81 21.28
C ALA A 600 -28.26 0.91 20.95
N VAL A 601 -27.81 0.15 21.91
CA VAL A 601 -26.65 -0.70 21.83
C VAL A 601 -27.06 -2.15 21.98
N ALA A 602 -26.60 -3.01 21.06
CA ALA A 602 -26.73 -4.46 21.17
C ALA A 602 -25.33 -5.08 21.22
N THR A 603 -25.15 -6.03 22.11
CA THR A 603 -23.91 -6.80 22.24
C THR A 603 -24.20 -8.29 22.12
N LEU A 604 -23.63 -8.92 21.12
CA LEU A 604 -23.58 -10.38 20.98
C LEU A 604 -22.25 -10.84 21.57
N SER A 605 -22.31 -11.67 22.60
CA SER A 605 -21.12 -12.22 23.26
C SER A 605 -21.08 -13.72 23.01
N TYR A 606 -19.97 -14.18 22.47
CA TYR A 606 -19.68 -15.58 22.19
C TYR A 606 -18.59 -16.09 23.14
N GLN A 607 -18.79 -17.29 23.64
CA GLN A 607 -17.78 -18.09 24.34
C GLN A 607 -17.62 -19.44 23.63
N PRO A 608 -16.39 -19.98 23.55
CA PRO A 608 -16.15 -21.25 22.89
C PRO A 608 -17.08 -22.36 23.35
N ASN A 609 -17.74 -23.03 22.41
CA ASN A 609 -18.62 -24.16 22.68
C ASN A 609 -18.61 -25.16 21.50
N GLY A 610 -18.46 -26.44 21.80
CA GLY A 610 -18.52 -27.52 20.81
C GLY A 610 -17.67 -27.28 19.59
N ASP A 611 -18.24 -27.54 18.40
CA ASP A 611 -17.59 -27.41 17.09
C ASP A 611 -17.67 -25.99 16.47
N ASN A 612 -17.92 -24.98 17.28
CA ASN A 612 -17.95 -23.57 16.85
C ASN A 612 -16.57 -22.92 17.01
N LEU A 613 -16.53 -21.61 16.85
CA LEU A 613 -15.32 -20.79 17.02
C LEU A 613 -14.60 -21.16 18.33
N HIS A 614 -13.31 -21.39 18.30
CA HIS A 614 -12.52 -21.88 19.44
C HIS A 614 -11.91 -20.79 20.32
N PHE A 615 -12.29 -19.52 20.07
CA PHE A 615 -11.89 -18.37 20.89
C PHE A 615 -13.08 -17.44 21.17
N PRO A 616 -13.05 -16.69 22.27
CA PRO A 616 -14.13 -15.76 22.61
C PRO A 616 -14.20 -14.59 21.66
N ALA A 617 -15.42 -14.13 21.41
CA ALA A 617 -15.66 -12.99 20.54
C ALA A 617 -16.86 -12.15 21.02
N THR A 618 -16.84 -10.86 20.66
CA THR A 618 -17.94 -9.94 20.95
C THR A 618 -18.20 -9.07 19.73
N THR A 619 -19.48 -8.97 19.34
CA THR A 619 -19.95 -8.03 18.31
C THR A 619 -20.87 -7.01 18.97
N LYS A 620 -20.47 -5.75 19.00
CA LYS A 620 -21.25 -4.63 19.53
C LYS A 620 -21.80 -3.81 18.37
N ILE A 621 -23.10 -3.61 18.34
CA ILE A 621 -23.82 -2.83 17.35
C ILE A 621 -24.37 -1.58 18.03
N VAL A 622 -24.14 -0.41 17.45
CA VAL A 622 -24.57 0.89 17.98
C VAL A 622 -25.43 1.60 16.94
N LEU A 623 -26.68 1.89 17.29
CA LEU A 623 -27.56 2.78 16.57
C LEU A 623 -27.64 4.11 17.31
N HIS A 624 -27.03 5.15 16.73
CA HIS A 624 -27.16 6.52 17.22
C HIS A 624 -28.53 7.08 16.87
N GLY A 625 -29.21 7.74 17.79
CA GLY A 625 -30.62 8.08 17.67
C GLY A 625 -31.02 8.83 16.39
N ASP A 626 -30.20 9.78 15.93
CA ASP A 626 -30.48 10.63 14.74
C ASP A 626 -29.42 10.50 13.65
N GLU A 627 -28.75 9.34 13.56
CA GLU A 627 -27.73 9.10 12.54
C GLU A 627 -28.16 8.05 11.52
N PRO A 628 -27.95 8.33 10.20
CA PRO A 628 -28.35 7.43 9.13
C PRO A 628 -27.29 6.33 8.88
N TYR A 629 -26.59 5.91 9.93
CA TYR A 629 -25.60 4.83 9.89
C TYR A 629 -25.63 4.01 11.17
N MET A 630 -24.96 2.88 11.12
CA MET A 630 -24.77 1.95 12.20
C MET A 630 -23.27 1.70 12.39
N ASP A 631 -22.78 1.80 13.61
CA ASP A 631 -21.42 1.43 13.98
C ASP A 631 -21.39 0.00 14.55
N ILE A 632 -20.43 -0.78 14.12
CA ILE A 632 -20.19 -2.16 14.54
C ILE A 632 -18.76 -2.26 15.06
N GLU A 633 -18.60 -2.82 16.26
CA GLU A 633 -17.32 -3.10 16.86
C GLU A 633 -17.22 -4.60 17.13
N VAL A 634 -16.16 -5.23 16.60
CA VAL A 634 -15.87 -6.65 16.79
C VAL A 634 -14.61 -6.82 17.59
N THR A 635 -14.69 -7.52 18.70
CA THR A 635 -13.52 -7.91 19.50
C THR A 635 -13.37 -9.43 19.46
N ILE A 636 -12.17 -9.90 19.14
CA ILE A 636 -11.79 -11.32 19.20
C ILE A 636 -10.60 -11.48 20.14
N ASP A 637 -10.49 -12.62 20.79
CA ASP A 637 -9.35 -12.97 21.66
C ASP A 637 -8.83 -14.35 21.21
N LYS A 638 -7.92 -14.31 20.21
CA LYS A 638 -7.49 -15.46 19.44
C LYS A 638 -6.15 -16.00 19.95
N PRO A 639 -6.02 -17.33 20.20
CA PRO A 639 -4.72 -17.93 20.48
C PRO A 639 -3.80 -17.90 19.24
N ALA A 640 -2.49 -17.85 19.46
CA ALA A 640 -1.51 -18.00 18.40
C ALA A 640 -1.45 -19.47 17.91
N THR A 641 -1.32 -19.65 16.60
CA THR A 641 -1.07 -20.98 16.00
C THR A 641 -0.27 -20.81 14.69
N PRO A 642 0.64 -21.74 14.36
CA PRO A 642 1.35 -21.74 13.07
C PRO A 642 0.52 -22.31 11.92
N LYS A 643 -0.65 -22.93 12.23
CA LYS A 643 -1.56 -23.48 11.21
C LYS A 643 -2.06 -22.36 10.29
N PRO A 644 -2.20 -22.60 8.97
CA PRO A 644 -2.72 -21.58 8.07
C PRO A 644 -4.19 -21.29 8.42
N GLU A 645 -4.46 -20.01 8.71
CA GLU A 645 -5.76 -19.58 9.24
C GLU A 645 -6.14 -18.17 8.79
N ASP A 646 -7.45 -17.96 8.72
CA ASP A 646 -8.06 -16.65 8.44
C ASP A 646 -9.18 -16.35 9.41
N VAL A 647 -9.37 -15.08 9.73
CA VAL A 647 -10.53 -14.59 10.46
C VAL A 647 -11.20 -13.47 9.66
N TRP A 648 -12.50 -13.57 9.47
CA TRP A 648 -13.31 -12.65 8.68
C TRP A 648 -14.51 -12.15 9.47
N ILE A 649 -14.98 -10.94 9.09
CA ILE A 649 -16.34 -10.50 9.38
C ILE A 649 -17.10 -10.35 8.06
N CYS A 650 -18.38 -10.81 8.05
CA CYS A 650 -19.18 -10.93 6.85
C CYS A 650 -20.29 -9.88 6.79
N PHE A 651 -20.51 -9.29 5.62
CA PHE A 651 -21.58 -8.32 5.35
C PHE A 651 -22.36 -8.73 4.08
N PRO A 652 -23.25 -9.73 4.16
CA PRO A 652 -24.08 -10.16 3.03
C PRO A 652 -25.28 -9.23 2.87
N PHE A 653 -25.24 -8.38 1.84
CA PHE A 653 -26.33 -7.46 1.53
C PHE A 653 -27.42 -8.16 0.67
N LYS A 654 -28.66 -7.78 0.86
CA LYS A 654 -29.79 -8.22 0.00
C LYS A 654 -29.93 -7.28 -1.20
N ILE A 655 -29.11 -7.48 -2.21
CA ILE A 655 -29.07 -6.65 -3.42
C ILE A 655 -29.09 -7.56 -4.64
N ASN A 656 -30.04 -7.32 -5.54
CA ASN A 656 -30.13 -8.03 -6.80
C ASN A 656 -29.20 -7.40 -7.84
N ASP A 657 -28.59 -8.24 -8.68
CA ASP A 657 -27.63 -7.82 -9.74
C ASP A 657 -26.57 -6.86 -9.20
N PRO A 658 -25.76 -7.30 -8.20
CA PRO A 658 -24.92 -6.41 -7.44
C PRO A 658 -23.80 -5.81 -8.29
N GLN A 659 -23.66 -4.51 -8.16
CA GLN A 659 -22.48 -3.75 -8.59
C GLN A 659 -21.68 -3.33 -7.37
N PHE A 660 -20.34 -3.36 -7.51
CA PHE A 660 -19.43 -3.00 -6.44
C PHE A 660 -18.65 -1.74 -6.80
N ARG A 661 -18.36 -0.94 -5.79
CA ARG A 661 -17.35 0.12 -5.86
C ARG A 661 -16.49 0.04 -4.63
N VAL A 662 -15.19 0.12 -4.84
CA VAL A 662 -14.19 0.07 -3.77
C VAL A 662 -13.52 1.42 -3.66
N GLY A 663 -13.62 2.03 -2.49
CA GLY A 663 -12.90 3.27 -2.16
C GLY A 663 -11.42 2.98 -1.89
N ARG A 664 -10.59 3.16 -2.91
CA ARG A 664 -9.12 3.00 -2.84
C ARG A 664 -8.45 4.26 -2.30
N ASN A 665 -7.15 4.20 -2.10
CA ASN A 665 -6.33 5.35 -1.76
C ASN A 665 -6.29 6.36 -2.92
N GLY A 666 -7.13 7.39 -2.86
CA GLY A 666 -7.18 8.49 -3.84
C GLY A 666 -8.15 8.30 -5.00
N SER A 667 -8.90 7.22 -5.08
CA SER A 667 -9.91 7.00 -6.12
C SER A 667 -10.99 6.00 -5.69
N VAL A 668 -12.02 5.87 -6.52
CA VAL A 668 -12.99 4.78 -6.43
C VAL A 668 -12.86 3.92 -7.67
N ILE A 669 -12.82 2.61 -7.51
CA ILE A 669 -12.72 1.65 -8.61
C ILE A 669 -13.96 0.76 -8.73
N ASP A 670 -14.24 0.33 -9.94
CA ASP A 670 -15.10 -0.81 -10.27
C ASP A 670 -14.23 -2.07 -10.31
N PRO A 671 -14.33 -3.00 -9.35
CA PRO A 671 -13.41 -4.14 -9.28
C PRO A 671 -13.53 -5.10 -10.45
N VAL A 672 -14.62 -5.02 -11.23
CA VAL A 672 -14.81 -5.84 -12.43
C VAL A 672 -14.11 -5.22 -13.65
N LYS A 673 -14.16 -3.89 -13.78
CA LYS A 673 -13.69 -3.17 -14.98
C LYS A 673 -12.30 -2.58 -14.83
N ASP A 674 -11.95 -2.12 -13.62
CA ASP A 674 -10.76 -1.31 -13.39
C ASP A 674 -9.56 -2.12 -12.88
N ILE A 675 -9.75 -3.38 -12.48
CA ILE A 675 -8.65 -4.28 -12.12
C ILE A 675 -8.14 -4.98 -13.39
N ASN A 676 -6.83 -4.99 -13.57
CA ASN A 676 -6.16 -5.63 -14.70
C ASN A 676 -6.59 -7.10 -14.86
N ILE A 677 -6.62 -7.57 -16.10
CA ILE A 677 -6.92 -8.97 -16.43
C ILE A 677 -5.60 -9.72 -16.58
N GLY A 678 -5.35 -10.66 -15.68
CA GLY A 678 -4.17 -11.51 -15.70
C GLY A 678 -3.05 -11.07 -14.74
N GLY A 679 -2.55 -12.02 -13.99
CA GLY A 679 -1.41 -11.90 -13.10
C GLY A 679 -1.60 -11.06 -11.85
N VAL A 680 -2.81 -10.61 -11.55
CA VAL A 680 -3.15 -9.79 -10.37
C VAL A 680 -4.18 -10.48 -9.50
N ASN A 681 -4.26 -10.10 -8.24
CA ASN A 681 -5.27 -10.61 -7.32
C ASN A 681 -6.64 -9.96 -7.59
N ARG A 682 -7.63 -10.77 -7.93
CA ARG A 682 -9.00 -10.31 -8.16
C ARG A 682 -9.97 -10.64 -7.03
N TYR A 683 -9.52 -11.42 -6.05
CA TYR A 683 -10.35 -11.73 -4.87
C TYR A 683 -10.26 -10.65 -3.80
N MET A 684 -9.08 -10.11 -3.57
CA MET A 684 -8.80 -9.23 -2.44
C MET A 684 -8.10 -7.95 -2.87
N CYS A 685 -8.43 -6.87 -2.17
CA CYS A 685 -7.75 -5.57 -2.30
C CYS A 685 -7.91 -4.76 -1.01
N ALA A 686 -7.14 -3.68 -0.87
CA ALA A 686 -7.35 -2.74 0.21
C ALA A 686 -8.50 -1.77 -0.14
N ALA A 687 -9.47 -1.63 0.76
CA ALA A 687 -10.59 -0.70 0.69
C ALA A 687 -10.43 0.39 1.75
N ASP A 688 -9.66 1.42 1.44
CA ASP A 688 -9.35 2.51 2.40
C ASP A 688 -10.59 3.26 2.85
N ASN A 689 -11.51 3.51 1.93
CA ASN A 689 -12.73 4.28 2.13
C ASN A 689 -13.99 3.42 1.95
N GLY A 690 -13.87 2.11 2.23
CA GLY A 690 -15.00 1.19 2.25
C GLY A 690 -15.42 0.64 0.90
N VAL A 691 -16.49 -0.14 0.93
CA VAL A 691 -17.09 -0.80 -0.23
C VAL A 691 -18.56 -0.45 -0.31
N GLY A 692 -18.99 0.05 -1.46
CA GLY A 692 -20.39 0.20 -1.83
C GLY A 692 -20.88 -0.98 -2.65
N VAL A 693 -22.07 -1.49 -2.32
CA VAL A 693 -22.79 -2.54 -3.07
C VAL A 693 -24.17 -2.00 -3.40
N PHE A 694 -24.57 -2.03 -4.67
CA PHE A 694 -25.82 -1.45 -5.13
C PHE A 694 -26.36 -2.18 -6.36
N ASN A 695 -27.67 -2.03 -6.58
CA ASN A 695 -28.35 -2.60 -7.73
C ASN A 695 -28.24 -1.68 -8.97
N PRO A 696 -28.68 -2.10 -10.16
CA PRO A 696 -28.60 -1.28 -11.37
C PRO A 696 -29.31 0.09 -11.29
N SER A 697 -30.31 0.27 -10.40
CA SER A 697 -30.97 1.57 -10.18
C SER A 697 -30.13 2.52 -9.29
N GLY A 698 -29.07 2.01 -8.68
CA GLY A 698 -28.16 2.74 -7.82
C GLY A 698 -28.51 2.66 -6.33
N ALA A 699 -29.63 2.03 -5.94
CA ALA A 699 -29.96 1.87 -4.53
C ALA A 699 -29.10 0.76 -3.88
N GLY A 700 -28.57 1.03 -2.68
CA GLY A 700 -27.67 0.08 -2.04
C GLY A 700 -27.21 0.48 -0.64
N ALA A 701 -26.13 -0.14 -0.22
CA ALA A 701 -25.49 0.09 1.05
C ALA A 701 -23.97 0.07 0.92
N ALA A 702 -23.30 0.59 1.93
CA ALA A 702 -21.85 0.55 2.03
C ALA A 702 -21.40 0.13 3.43
N VAL A 703 -20.20 -0.43 3.47
CA VAL A 703 -19.49 -0.74 4.70
C VAL A 703 -18.05 -0.23 4.61
N CYS A 704 -17.59 0.44 5.66
CA CYS A 704 -16.22 0.91 5.78
C CYS A 704 -15.57 0.32 7.03
N GLY A 705 -14.48 -0.43 6.84
CA GLY A 705 -13.59 -0.88 7.91
C GLY A 705 -12.65 0.25 8.32
N LEU A 706 -12.67 0.62 9.61
CA LEU A 706 -11.85 1.72 10.11
C LEU A 706 -10.44 1.25 10.46
N ASP A 707 -10.31 0.05 10.98
CA ASP A 707 -9.08 -0.48 11.59
C ASP A 707 -8.31 -1.47 10.67
N GLY A 708 -8.97 -2.07 9.68
CA GLY A 708 -8.36 -2.96 8.70
C GLY A 708 -8.96 -2.72 7.30
N PRO A 709 -8.14 -2.51 6.25
CA PRO A 709 -8.64 -2.19 4.93
C PRO A 709 -8.86 -3.40 4.01
N LEU A 710 -8.32 -4.59 4.36
CA LEU A 710 -8.30 -5.73 3.45
C LEU A 710 -9.69 -6.33 3.30
N VAL A 711 -10.18 -6.37 2.06
CA VAL A 711 -11.52 -6.89 1.73
C VAL A 711 -11.46 -7.97 0.67
N SER A 712 -12.43 -8.87 0.74
CA SER A 712 -12.78 -9.79 -0.32
C SER A 712 -14.25 -9.63 -0.70
N LEU A 713 -14.55 -9.72 -1.99
CA LEU A 713 -15.87 -9.49 -2.54
C LEU A 713 -16.51 -10.80 -2.99
N GLY A 714 -17.75 -11.03 -2.58
CA GLY A 714 -18.53 -12.19 -2.97
C GLY A 714 -18.29 -13.47 -2.15
N ILE A 715 -17.04 -13.79 -1.88
CA ILE A 715 -16.60 -14.93 -1.05
C ILE A 715 -15.33 -14.57 -0.28
N PRO A 716 -14.97 -15.27 0.81
CA PRO A 716 -13.64 -15.16 1.42
C PRO A 716 -12.57 -15.57 0.41
N GLY A 717 -11.57 -14.72 0.19
CA GLY A 717 -10.67 -14.82 -0.96
C GLY A 717 -9.21 -15.11 -0.62
N ASP A 718 -8.85 -15.27 0.65
CA ASP A 718 -7.50 -15.69 1.01
C ASP A 718 -7.23 -17.13 0.55
N TRP A 719 -5.99 -17.46 0.27
CA TRP A 719 -5.60 -18.73 -0.35
C TRP A 719 -6.34 -19.02 -1.68
N LYS A 720 -6.70 -17.96 -2.43
CA LYS A 720 -7.30 -18.07 -3.77
C LYS A 720 -6.62 -17.12 -4.73
N PHE A 721 -6.34 -17.63 -5.91
CA PHE A 721 -5.79 -16.84 -7.01
C PHE A 721 -6.43 -17.30 -8.32
N ASP A 722 -7.16 -16.39 -8.98
CA ASP A 722 -7.81 -16.63 -10.27
C ASP A 722 -7.96 -15.30 -11.00
N ASN A 723 -7.32 -15.21 -12.15
CA ASN A 723 -7.29 -14.02 -12.99
C ASN A 723 -8.66 -13.65 -13.60
N THR A 724 -9.63 -14.57 -13.56
CA THR A 724 -10.96 -14.41 -14.17
C THR A 724 -12.06 -14.16 -13.14
N TYR A 725 -11.73 -14.17 -11.86
CA TYR A 725 -12.75 -14.03 -10.80
C TYR A 725 -13.52 -12.73 -10.92
N VAL A 726 -14.85 -12.83 -10.84
CA VAL A 726 -15.80 -11.72 -10.80
C VAL A 726 -16.75 -11.95 -9.62
N PRO A 727 -16.90 -11.02 -8.69
CA PRO A 727 -17.80 -11.16 -7.55
C PRO A 727 -19.26 -11.12 -8.03
N LYS A 728 -20.02 -12.18 -7.73
CA LYS A 728 -21.44 -12.32 -8.12
C LYS A 728 -22.40 -12.21 -6.94
N LYS A 729 -21.94 -12.55 -5.73
CA LYS A 729 -22.76 -12.46 -4.52
C LYS A 729 -22.62 -11.08 -3.89
N PRO A 730 -23.67 -10.43 -3.43
CA PRO A 730 -23.62 -9.10 -2.82
C PRO A 730 -23.07 -9.14 -1.38
N ALA A 731 -21.91 -9.74 -1.18
CA ALA A 731 -21.29 -9.91 0.12
C ALA A 731 -19.92 -9.26 0.15
N VAL A 732 -19.61 -8.60 1.26
CA VAL A 732 -18.29 -8.01 1.56
C VAL A 732 -17.73 -8.71 2.77
N TYR A 733 -16.50 -9.18 2.66
CA TYR A 733 -15.76 -9.82 3.74
C TYR A 733 -14.56 -8.96 4.08
N TYR A 734 -14.47 -8.50 5.33
CA TYR A 734 -13.25 -7.86 5.83
C TYR A 734 -12.39 -8.91 6.51
N ASN A 735 -11.12 -9.01 6.10
CA ASN A 735 -10.14 -9.85 6.76
C ASN A 735 -9.71 -9.18 8.06
N LEU A 736 -9.88 -9.87 9.17
CA LEU A 736 -9.48 -9.41 10.51
C LEU A 736 -8.08 -9.90 10.86
N PHE A 737 -7.72 -11.08 10.34
CA PHE A 737 -6.41 -11.67 10.55
C PHE A 737 -6.18 -12.76 9.50
N ASN A 738 -4.93 -12.91 9.07
CA ASN A 738 -4.42 -14.08 8.37
C ASN A 738 -2.95 -14.30 8.72
N ASN A 739 -2.45 -15.50 8.47
CA ASN A 739 -1.02 -15.80 8.49
C ASN A 739 -0.59 -16.44 7.17
N HIS A 740 -0.95 -15.78 6.05
CA HIS A 740 -0.97 -16.36 4.70
C HIS A 740 0.36 -17.00 4.29
N TRP A 741 1.47 -16.29 4.31
CA TRP A 741 2.78 -16.79 3.87
C TRP A 741 3.67 -17.28 5.02
N SER A 742 4.79 -17.93 4.65
CA SER A 742 5.76 -18.45 5.64
C SER A 742 7.04 -17.63 5.69
N THR A 743 7.09 -16.48 5.05
CA THR A 743 8.26 -15.57 5.08
C THR A 743 7.80 -14.13 5.19
N ASN A 744 8.68 -13.24 5.61
CA ASN A 744 8.47 -11.81 5.63
C ASN A 744 7.39 -11.35 6.62
N TYR A 745 6.26 -11.99 6.69
CA TYR A 745 5.11 -11.70 7.55
C TYR A 745 5.12 -12.54 8.83
N ARG A 746 4.25 -12.17 9.80
CA ARG A 746 4.10 -12.98 11.01
C ARG A 746 3.50 -14.34 10.66
N LEU A 747 4.22 -15.39 10.99
CA LEU A 747 3.80 -16.79 10.74
C LEU A 747 2.71 -17.24 11.69
N TRP A 748 2.57 -16.58 12.80
CA TRP A 748 1.54 -16.73 13.83
C TRP A 748 1.34 -15.40 14.55
N ASN A 749 0.14 -15.21 15.04
CA ASN A 749 -0.15 -14.14 15.98
C ASN A 749 -1.36 -14.51 16.84
N GLY A 750 -1.41 -14.01 18.04
CA GLY A 750 -2.50 -14.19 18.97
C GLY A 750 -2.65 -12.95 19.85
N GLY A 751 -3.84 -12.80 20.42
CA GLY A 751 -4.16 -11.70 21.29
C GLY A 751 -5.58 -11.20 21.13
N LYS A 752 -5.86 -10.15 21.88
CA LYS A 752 -7.18 -9.51 21.88
C LYS A 752 -7.17 -8.29 20.98
N TRP A 753 -7.96 -8.34 19.91
CA TRP A 753 -8.03 -7.29 18.90
C TRP A 753 -9.44 -6.76 18.73
N THR A 754 -9.59 -5.47 18.48
CA THR A 754 -10.87 -4.81 18.26
C THR A 754 -10.87 -4.07 16.92
N TYR A 755 -11.91 -4.30 16.12
CA TYR A 755 -12.12 -3.72 14.80
C TYR A 755 -13.43 -2.98 14.75
N ARG A 756 -13.44 -1.80 14.11
CA ARG A 756 -14.61 -0.93 13.98
C ARG A 756 -15.01 -0.84 12.52
N PHE A 757 -16.33 -0.85 12.32
CA PHE A 757 -16.95 -0.73 11.01
C PHE A 757 -18.09 0.28 11.07
N ARG A 758 -18.34 0.96 9.94
CA ARG A 758 -19.54 1.76 9.76
C ARG A 758 -20.31 1.26 8.57
N VAL A 759 -21.64 1.09 8.73
CA VAL A 759 -22.58 0.64 7.69
C VAL A 759 -23.62 1.74 7.47
N TRP A 760 -23.91 2.06 6.22
CA TRP A 760 -24.95 3.03 5.84
C TRP A 760 -25.63 2.59 4.56
N ALA A 761 -26.82 3.16 4.27
CA ALA A 761 -27.57 2.93 3.05
C ALA A 761 -27.66 4.22 2.23
N PHE A 762 -27.82 4.07 0.93
CA PHE A 762 -28.06 5.18 -0.01
C PHE A 762 -29.11 4.80 -1.05
N GLU A 763 -29.87 5.79 -1.52
CA GLU A 763 -30.94 5.58 -2.51
C GLU A 763 -30.43 5.60 -3.94
N LYS A 764 -29.35 6.33 -4.18
CA LYS A 764 -28.67 6.42 -5.47
C LYS A 764 -27.17 6.51 -5.27
N TYR A 765 -26.45 5.64 -5.94
CA TYR A 765 -25.02 5.65 -5.91
C TYR A 765 -24.44 6.82 -6.73
N ASP A 766 -23.52 7.54 -6.14
CA ASP A 766 -22.41 8.25 -6.77
C ASP A 766 -21.18 8.07 -5.84
N ASP A 767 -19.96 8.38 -6.33
CA ASP A 767 -18.76 8.16 -5.51
C ASP A 767 -18.78 8.97 -4.20
N ALA A 768 -19.46 10.14 -4.19
CA ALA A 768 -19.62 10.92 -2.98
C ALA A 768 -20.46 10.22 -1.91
N SER A 769 -21.43 9.37 -2.32
CA SER A 769 -22.26 8.59 -1.41
C SER A 769 -21.49 7.49 -0.67
N LEU A 770 -20.36 7.08 -1.21
CA LEU A 770 -19.40 6.18 -0.56
C LEU A 770 -18.35 6.97 0.22
N ILE A 771 -17.70 7.95 -0.42
CA ILE A 771 -16.48 8.61 0.06
C ILE A 771 -16.79 9.56 1.23
N VAL A 772 -17.86 10.36 1.16
CA VAL A 772 -18.16 11.37 2.20
C VAL A 772 -18.46 10.71 3.55
N PRO A 773 -19.35 9.71 3.67
CA PRO A 773 -19.59 9.02 4.93
C PRO A 773 -18.38 8.24 5.45
N ALA A 774 -17.55 7.69 4.55
CA ALA A 774 -16.32 7.00 4.92
C ALA A 774 -15.31 7.97 5.56
N PHE A 775 -15.09 9.15 4.98
CA PHE A 775 -14.28 10.19 5.63
C PHE A 775 -14.86 10.67 6.96
N GLU A 776 -16.17 10.86 7.03
CA GLU A 776 -16.82 11.23 8.28
C GLU A 776 -16.67 10.19 9.39
N ALA A 777 -16.54 8.92 9.03
CA ALA A 777 -16.24 7.83 9.96
C ALA A 777 -14.77 7.81 10.38
N ARG A 778 -13.86 7.98 9.44
CA ARG A 778 -12.41 7.94 9.68
C ARG A 778 -11.88 9.22 10.35
N TYR A 779 -12.53 10.35 10.15
CA TYR A 779 -12.21 11.67 10.73
C TYR A 779 -13.37 12.13 11.63
N PRO A 780 -13.59 11.49 12.80
CA PRO A 780 -14.68 11.83 13.68
C PRO A 780 -14.55 13.24 14.26
N LEU A 781 -15.67 13.85 14.67
CA LEU A 781 -15.66 15.09 15.43
C LEU A 781 -14.86 14.90 16.72
N GLN A 782 -13.90 15.77 16.97
CA GLN A 782 -13.07 15.74 18.17
C GLN A 782 -13.76 16.49 19.32
N VAL A 783 -13.99 15.82 20.43
CA VAL A 783 -14.63 16.41 21.62
C VAL A 783 -13.59 16.55 22.72
N VAL A 784 -13.27 17.79 23.06
CA VAL A 784 -12.25 18.10 24.08
C VAL A 784 -12.86 18.94 25.19
N LYS A 785 -12.50 18.61 26.42
CA LYS A 785 -12.96 19.32 27.63
C LYS A 785 -11.79 19.96 28.33
N SER A 786 -12.05 21.13 28.94
CA SER A 786 -11.07 21.81 29.77
C SER A 786 -11.81 22.55 30.91
N ASP A 787 -11.09 22.75 31.99
CA ASP A 787 -11.49 23.65 33.09
C ASP A 787 -10.37 24.69 33.20
N SER A 788 -10.44 25.74 32.40
CA SER A 788 -9.40 26.76 32.32
C SER A 788 -10.00 28.16 32.28
N LYS A 789 -9.15 29.17 32.48
CA LYS A 789 -9.56 30.58 32.36
C LYS A 789 -10.09 30.84 30.93
N ALA A 790 -10.88 31.91 30.78
CA ALA A 790 -11.31 32.40 29.49
C ALA A 790 -10.09 32.81 28.65
N GLY A 791 -10.02 32.28 27.45
CA GLY A 791 -9.03 32.66 26.44
C GLY A 791 -9.53 33.79 25.52
N LYS A 792 -8.92 33.92 24.34
CA LYS A 792 -9.21 35.01 23.40
C LYS A 792 -10.07 34.58 22.21
N LEU A 793 -10.14 33.28 21.89
CA LEU A 793 -10.84 32.76 20.73
C LEU A 793 -12.36 32.77 20.94
N PRO A 794 -13.16 33.15 19.93
CA PRO A 794 -14.62 33.15 20.04
C PRO A 794 -15.18 31.75 20.25
N VAL A 795 -16.42 31.63 20.67
CA VAL A 795 -17.08 30.35 20.94
C VAL A 795 -17.38 29.54 19.68
N VAL A 796 -17.30 30.13 18.49
CA VAL A 796 -17.44 29.51 17.20
C VAL A 796 -16.42 30.11 16.25
N LYS A 797 -15.68 29.25 15.53
CA LYS A 797 -14.73 29.72 14.53
C LYS A 797 -14.64 28.74 13.37
N LYS A 798 -14.61 29.29 12.15
CA LYS A 798 -14.45 28.57 10.89
C LYS A 798 -12.97 28.53 10.51
N GLY A 799 -12.49 27.37 10.06
CA GLY A 799 -11.19 27.21 9.42
C GLY A 799 -11.31 27.25 7.90
N ILE A 800 -10.63 26.31 7.23
CA ILE A 800 -10.72 26.15 5.79
C ILE A 800 -12.04 25.47 5.40
N SER A 801 -12.68 25.94 4.34
CA SER A 801 -13.79 25.21 3.74
C SER A 801 -13.63 25.08 2.23
N LEU A 802 -14.07 23.95 1.71
CA LEU A 802 -14.10 23.64 0.29
C LEU A 802 -15.51 23.71 -0.26
N SER A 803 -15.65 24.21 -1.48
CA SER A 803 -16.96 24.36 -2.14
C SER A 803 -17.61 23.03 -2.52
N ARG A 804 -16.84 21.92 -2.49
CA ARG A 804 -17.32 20.59 -2.87
C ARG A 804 -17.01 19.56 -1.78
N LYS A 805 -18.01 18.80 -1.34
CA LYS A 805 -17.78 17.60 -0.50
C LYS A 805 -17.10 16.51 -1.32
N GLY A 806 -16.23 15.75 -0.67
CA GLY A 806 -15.40 14.71 -1.31
C GLY A 806 -14.05 15.24 -1.82
N VAL A 807 -13.82 16.56 -1.77
CA VAL A 807 -12.47 17.11 -1.84
C VAL A 807 -11.95 17.26 -0.42
N ILE A 808 -10.79 16.68 -0.12
CA ILE A 808 -10.15 16.75 1.21
C ILE A 808 -8.94 17.67 1.18
N VAL A 809 -8.65 18.28 2.32
CA VAL A 809 -7.35 18.91 2.59
C VAL A 809 -6.44 17.79 3.08
N THR A 810 -5.33 17.52 2.37
CA THR A 810 -4.38 16.47 2.76
C THR A 810 -3.13 17.06 3.42
N ALA A 811 -2.84 18.34 3.23
CA ALA A 811 -1.82 19.08 3.95
C ALA A 811 -2.21 20.55 4.04
N PHE A 812 -2.08 21.12 5.23
CA PHE A 812 -2.17 22.54 5.48
C PHE A 812 -1.21 22.91 6.62
N GLY A 813 0.02 23.23 6.27
CA GLY A 813 1.10 23.40 7.24
C GLY A 813 2.32 24.13 6.70
N GLU A 814 3.40 24.11 7.47
CA GLU A 814 4.70 24.59 7.00
C GLU A 814 5.13 23.81 5.75
N ASN A 815 5.62 24.50 4.74
CA ASN A 815 6.01 23.87 3.48
C ASN A 815 7.28 22.99 3.68
N PRO A 816 7.21 21.68 3.52
CA PRO A 816 8.36 20.79 3.73
C PRO A 816 9.44 20.95 2.63
N ASP A 817 9.09 21.58 1.51
CA ASP A 817 9.93 21.75 0.34
C ASP A 817 10.57 23.14 0.23
N GLY A 818 10.30 24.06 1.17
CA GLY A 818 10.82 25.41 1.18
C GLY A 818 10.05 26.38 2.07
N ASN A 819 10.03 27.65 1.73
CA ASN A 819 9.33 28.67 2.51
C ASN A 819 7.82 28.67 2.23
N GLY A 820 7.04 29.27 3.13
CA GLY A 820 5.61 29.49 3.01
C GLY A 820 4.77 28.38 3.63
N THR A 821 3.47 28.46 3.40
CA THR A 821 2.50 27.46 3.88
C THR A 821 2.03 26.61 2.73
N ILE A 822 2.18 25.28 2.84
CA ILE A 822 1.62 24.35 1.85
C ILE A 822 0.12 24.21 2.08
N LEU A 823 -0.65 24.28 1.02
CA LEU A 823 -2.05 23.84 0.96
C LEU A 823 -2.15 22.78 -0.12
N ARG A 824 -2.55 21.56 0.25
CA ARG A 824 -2.80 20.46 -0.70
C ARG A 824 -4.22 19.98 -0.55
N VAL A 825 -4.90 19.88 -1.68
CA VAL A 825 -6.24 19.31 -1.76
C VAL A 825 -6.23 18.11 -2.70
N TRP A 826 -7.13 17.16 -2.45
CA TRP A 826 -7.29 15.97 -3.30
C TRP A 826 -8.77 15.68 -3.52
N GLU A 827 -9.19 15.64 -4.78
CA GLU A 827 -10.53 15.23 -5.16
C GLU A 827 -10.66 13.71 -5.09
N GLN A 828 -11.67 13.20 -4.39
CA GLN A 828 -11.85 11.76 -4.19
C GLN A 828 -13.28 11.24 -4.48
N ALA A 829 -14.18 12.12 -4.88
CA ALA A 829 -15.58 11.78 -5.19
C ALA A 829 -15.86 11.68 -6.69
N GLY A 830 -14.81 11.60 -7.52
CA GLY A 830 -14.93 11.36 -8.96
C GLY A 830 -15.53 12.52 -9.76
N LYS A 831 -15.43 13.77 -9.27
CA LYS A 831 -16.07 14.95 -9.91
C LYS A 831 -15.03 15.96 -10.37
N SER A 832 -15.10 16.38 -11.64
CA SER A 832 -14.31 17.49 -12.17
C SER A 832 -15.06 18.81 -12.06
N GLY A 833 -14.37 19.92 -12.05
CA GLY A 833 -14.91 21.29 -12.10
C GLY A 833 -14.21 22.25 -11.17
N ASN A 834 -14.72 23.47 -11.10
CA ASN A 834 -14.17 24.52 -10.24
C ASN A 834 -14.25 24.14 -8.75
N CYS A 835 -13.18 24.41 -8.03
CA CYS A 835 -13.09 24.25 -6.59
C CYS A 835 -12.67 25.58 -5.95
N VAL A 836 -13.39 26.00 -4.95
CA VAL A 836 -13.07 27.20 -4.18
C VAL A 836 -12.66 26.79 -2.77
N VAL A 837 -11.49 27.23 -2.36
CA VAL A 837 -10.98 27.13 -0.99
C VAL A 837 -11.23 28.46 -0.31
N ALA A 838 -12.09 28.48 0.71
CA ALA A 838 -12.25 29.64 1.56
C ALA A 838 -11.32 29.53 2.78
N LEU A 839 -10.40 30.44 2.90
CA LEU A 839 -9.43 30.56 4.00
C LEU A 839 -10.06 31.33 5.19
N PRO A 840 -9.50 31.19 6.42
CA PRO A 840 -9.89 32.02 7.55
C PRO A 840 -9.72 33.52 7.24
N VAL A 841 -10.64 34.34 7.73
CA VAL A 841 -10.62 35.80 7.49
C VAL A 841 -9.40 36.50 8.09
N GLU A 842 -8.75 35.89 9.06
CA GLU A 842 -7.51 36.39 9.67
C GLU A 842 -6.26 35.99 8.87
N SER A 843 -6.39 35.18 7.84
CA SER A 843 -5.26 34.77 7.00
C SER A 843 -4.71 36.00 6.25
N LYS A 844 -3.38 36.10 6.20
CA LYS A 844 -2.67 37.19 5.53
C LYS A 844 -2.22 36.83 4.10
N TYR A 845 -2.56 35.64 3.63
CA TYR A 845 -2.14 35.17 2.32
C TYR A 845 -2.82 35.99 1.22
N THR A 846 -2.02 36.49 0.28
CA THR A 846 -2.48 37.30 -0.87
C THR A 846 -2.40 36.57 -2.18
N THR A 847 -1.51 35.57 -2.26
CA THR A 847 -1.27 34.76 -3.44
C THR A 847 -1.08 33.29 -3.10
N ALA A 848 -1.37 32.43 -4.08
CA ALA A 848 -1.16 31.00 -4.02
C ALA A 848 -0.33 30.60 -5.23
N MET A 849 0.90 30.13 -5.01
CA MET A 849 1.79 29.64 -6.05
C MET A 849 1.46 28.17 -6.34
N PRO A 850 0.96 27.81 -7.53
CA PRO A 850 0.77 26.41 -7.89
C PRO A 850 2.11 25.67 -7.93
N VAL A 851 2.20 24.54 -7.24
CA VAL A 851 3.38 23.68 -7.20
C VAL A 851 3.00 22.23 -7.47
N ASN A 852 3.95 21.43 -7.97
CA ASN A 852 3.74 19.98 -8.03
C ASN A 852 3.83 19.36 -6.61
N LEU A 853 3.66 18.05 -6.50
CA LEU A 853 3.68 17.36 -5.21
C LEU A 853 5.06 17.35 -4.51
N ARG A 854 6.10 17.90 -5.14
CA ARG A 854 7.47 18.05 -4.60
C ARG A 854 7.90 19.50 -4.45
N GLY A 855 6.96 20.45 -4.51
CA GLY A 855 7.21 21.87 -4.29
C GLY A 855 7.77 22.65 -5.50
N GLU A 856 7.91 22.02 -6.69
CA GLU A 856 8.39 22.70 -7.88
C GLU A 856 7.27 23.54 -8.51
N LYS A 857 7.59 24.77 -8.92
CA LYS A 857 6.64 25.72 -9.51
C LYS A 857 6.01 25.18 -10.79
N MET A 858 4.67 25.26 -10.89
CA MET A 858 3.86 24.73 -12.00
C MET A 858 3.15 25.80 -12.83
N GLY A 859 3.35 27.06 -12.54
CA GLY A 859 2.69 28.16 -13.24
C GLY A 859 2.80 29.48 -12.49
N ASP A 860 2.00 30.45 -12.87
CA ASP A 860 1.99 31.76 -12.22
C ASP A 860 1.15 31.73 -10.93
N ALA A 861 1.49 32.63 -10.01
CA ALA A 861 0.77 32.78 -8.75
C ALA A 861 -0.69 33.19 -9.00
N ILE A 862 -1.60 32.53 -8.32
CA ILE A 862 -3.03 32.83 -8.34
C ILE A 862 -3.33 33.82 -7.21
N LYS A 863 -4.03 34.91 -7.53
CA LYS A 863 -4.43 35.90 -6.54
C LYS A 863 -5.54 35.35 -5.63
N ILE A 864 -5.38 35.50 -4.32
CA ILE A 864 -6.41 35.22 -3.33
C ILE A 864 -7.30 36.47 -3.21
N VAL A 865 -8.59 36.32 -3.47
CA VAL A 865 -9.55 37.44 -3.45
C VAL A 865 -10.60 37.18 -2.37
N ASN A 866 -10.78 38.10 -1.44
CA ASN A 866 -11.73 37.98 -0.33
C ASN A 866 -11.52 36.66 0.46
N HIS A 867 -10.26 36.34 0.75
CA HIS A 867 -9.85 35.08 1.41
C HIS A 867 -10.27 33.80 0.65
N ALA A 868 -10.55 33.89 -0.65
CA ALA A 868 -10.91 32.74 -1.49
C ALA A 868 -9.88 32.49 -2.60
N LEU A 869 -9.48 31.23 -2.74
CA LEU A 869 -8.66 30.70 -3.83
C LEU A 869 -9.54 29.82 -4.71
N SER A 870 -9.65 30.16 -6.01
CA SER A 870 -10.45 29.44 -6.98
C SER A 870 -9.57 28.83 -8.07
N PHE A 871 -9.83 27.56 -8.39
CA PHE A 871 -9.09 26.82 -9.44
C PHE A 871 -9.91 25.62 -9.94
N ASP A 872 -9.57 25.15 -11.14
CA ASP A 872 -10.15 23.90 -11.66
C ASP A 872 -9.47 22.68 -11.04
N LEU A 873 -10.25 21.68 -10.71
CA LEU A 873 -9.80 20.42 -10.11
C LEU A 873 -10.50 19.26 -10.79
N ASN A 874 -9.72 18.39 -11.45
CA ASN A 874 -10.24 17.20 -12.10
C ASN A 874 -10.58 16.10 -11.09
N LYS A 875 -11.40 15.14 -11.52
CA LYS A 875 -11.69 13.96 -10.71
C LYS A 875 -10.38 13.26 -10.29
N TYR A 876 -10.32 12.83 -9.05
CA TYR A 876 -9.20 12.12 -8.43
C TYR A 876 -7.85 12.82 -8.48
N GLN A 877 -7.82 14.10 -8.83
CA GLN A 877 -6.59 14.89 -8.96
C GLN A 877 -6.18 15.51 -7.62
N PRO A 878 -4.88 15.43 -7.24
CA PRO A 878 -4.30 16.31 -6.24
C PRO A 878 -3.91 17.67 -6.84
N LYS A 879 -4.00 18.73 -6.03
CA LYS A 879 -3.38 20.03 -6.33
C LYS A 879 -2.73 20.62 -5.09
N SER A 880 -1.56 21.20 -5.30
CA SER A 880 -0.77 21.82 -4.25
C SER A 880 -0.50 23.28 -4.55
N PHE A 881 -0.49 24.11 -3.50
CA PHE A 881 -0.18 25.53 -3.56
C PHE A 881 0.71 25.90 -2.38
N VAL A 882 1.69 26.76 -2.63
CA VAL A 882 2.38 27.48 -1.56
C VAL A 882 1.66 28.82 -1.39
N LEU A 883 1.09 29.04 -0.23
CA LEU A 883 0.41 30.27 0.15
C LEU A 883 1.44 31.31 0.61
N LEU A 884 1.37 32.52 0.06
CA LEU A 884 2.29 33.62 0.31
C LEU A 884 1.55 34.90 0.71
#